data_ed91d0b1a1034107a3e58b07ad718678
#
_entry.id   ed91d0b1a1034107a3e58b07ad718678
#
_cell.length_a   1.000
_cell.length_b   1.000
_cell.length_c   1.000
_cell.angle_alpha   90.00
_cell.angle_beta   90.00
_cell.angle_gamma   90.00
#
_symmetry.space_group_name_H-M   'P 1'
#
loop_
_entity.id
_entity.type
_entity.pdbx_description
1 polymer ?
#
loop_
_entity_poly.entity_id
_entity_poly.type
_entity_poly.pdbx_seq_one_letter_code
_entity_poly.pdbx_strand_id
1 'polypeptide(L)'
;MLQSMRSRLFRIVVATSLLAAIVGFVSWSHAAPAPGADKPINFANQIVPIFSKAGCNSGGCHGKSGGQNGFRLSLFGFEPTEDYEWLVKESRGRRLSPAAPDRSLLLLKGTATLPHGGGKRLDVGSRDYNLIVRWISQGMPYGKPTDPVITSIDVSPRERTMPLSGQQQLAVVAKYSDGSTEDVTSSAIYDVNDKDVGIIDDAGLLKVFRQPGEVAVMVRYQGQVGVFRATVPLGAPVDQLPPVHNFIDEIVFKKLKTVGMPPSEIADDATFLRRVTLDIAGRLPTMEEARQFLEDGSTDKRDRCIDRLLESSDYADYFANKWSALLRNKRALPAHKHGNYAFYDWIRDSFSQNVPYDQFVRQIIAASGDTADNPPVTWYRQVTTPTAQLEDTAQLFLGTRLQCAQCHHHPYEKWSQQDYYSFAAFFSTVARKPGADPGEEVIYHKRGVASFVNKKTSLPVKPAGLGAKVAELSPDDDPRQALVDWMVSPENRFFAPALVNRYWKHFLNRGLVDPEDDMRATNPATNPALLEALAKHFVDSKFDLKDLIRTICRSSTYQLSSIPNKYNGLDKHNYARYYPKRLAAEVLFDSVQTISNSVPNFSGLPAGTRAVQLPDNSFNASSYFLTVFGRPDSSSACECERSMDASLAQSLHLFNSKEIQDKLAAASGRAATLAADTSEADDAKIRELYLRAYARNPEPEEMSLAMNYLARSITAKDGTSKPADKRQSYEDIIWALMNTKEFLFNH
;
A
#
# COMPACT_ATOMS: atom_id res chain seq x y z
N MET A 1 10.19 -63.32 55.10
CA MET A 1 10.05 -63.99 53.80
C MET A 1 8.92 -63.45 52.95
N LEU A 2 7.89 -62.85 53.51
CA LEU A 2 6.75 -62.30 52.75
C LEU A 2 6.93 -60.87 52.15
N GLN A 3 7.94 -60.10 52.60
CA GLN A 3 8.21 -58.74 52.08
C GLN A 3 9.09 -58.79 50.77
N SER A 4 9.87 -59.83 50.55
CA SER A 4 10.72 -59.99 49.34
C SER A 4 9.95 -60.47 48.11
N MET A 5 8.81 -61.11 48.30
CA MET A 5 7.96 -61.59 47.20
C MET A 5 7.08 -60.45 46.61
N ARG A 6 6.64 -59.53 47.43
CA ARG A 6 5.85 -58.38 46.92
C ARG A 6 6.66 -57.41 46.04
N SER A 7 7.96 -57.24 46.32
CA SER A 7 8.81 -56.33 45.54
C SER A 7 9.19 -56.92 44.18
N ARG A 8 9.25 -58.26 44.06
CA ARG A 8 9.53 -58.92 42.75
C ARG A 8 8.30 -58.99 41.85
N LEU A 9 7.10 -59.20 42.38
CA LEU A 9 5.86 -59.12 41.60
C LEU A 9 5.56 -57.70 41.11
N PHE A 10 5.82 -56.67 41.91
CA PHE A 10 5.60 -55.28 41.50
C PHE A 10 6.58 -54.85 40.39
N ARG A 11 7.84 -55.34 40.41
CA ARG A 11 8.81 -55.07 39.34
C ARG A 11 8.50 -55.83 38.04
N ILE A 12 7.90 -57.01 38.09
CA ILE A 12 7.49 -57.74 36.91
C ILE A 12 6.24 -57.12 36.27
N VAL A 13 5.28 -56.69 37.05
CA VAL A 13 4.06 -56.03 36.53
C VAL A 13 4.38 -54.64 35.92
N VAL A 14 5.30 -53.86 36.50
CA VAL A 14 5.74 -52.59 35.92
C VAL A 14 6.58 -52.81 34.67
N ALA A 15 7.43 -53.82 34.60
CA ALA A 15 8.21 -54.12 33.40
C ALA A 15 7.34 -54.62 32.25
N THR A 16 6.31 -55.44 32.52
CA THR A 16 5.39 -55.90 31.46
C THR A 16 4.43 -54.77 31.00
N SER A 17 4.03 -53.83 31.86
CA SER A 17 3.22 -52.67 31.49
C SER A 17 4.04 -51.64 30.65
N LEU A 18 5.34 -51.48 30.92
CA LEU A 18 6.20 -50.64 30.09
C LEU A 18 6.54 -51.28 28.73
N LEU A 19 6.71 -52.58 28.64
CA LEU A 19 6.88 -53.27 27.36
C LEU A 19 5.62 -53.25 26.52
N ALA A 20 4.43 -53.36 27.12
CA ALA A 20 3.17 -53.26 26.40
C ALA A 20 2.92 -51.82 25.92
N ALA A 21 3.35 -50.77 26.65
CA ALA A 21 3.28 -49.39 26.23
C ALA A 21 4.28 -49.07 25.08
N ILE A 22 5.46 -49.64 25.10
CA ILE A 22 6.47 -49.46 24.02
C ILE A 22 6.07 -50.22 22.76
N VAL A 23 5.49 -51.42 22.86
CA VAL A 23 4.99 -52.15 21.70
C VAL A 23 3.71 -51.56 21.14
N GLY A 24 2.87 -50.88 21.98
CA GLY A 24 1.69 -50.12 21.52
C GLY A 24 2.02 -48.82 20.76
N PHE A 25 3.17 -48.21 21.03
CA PHE A 25 3.59 -46.97 20.34
C PHE A 25 4.36 -47.21 19.03
N VAL A 26 4.88 -48.41 18.78
CA VAL A 26 5.59 -48.77 17.54
C VAL A 26 4.63 -49.29 16.45
N SER A 27 3.35 -49.55 16.79
CA SER A 27 2.38 -50.11 15.84
C SER A 27 1.45 -49.11 15.17
N TRP A 28 1.63 -47.77 15.35
CA TRP A 28 0.81 -46.76 14.70
C TRP A 28 1.60 -45.79 13.81
N SER A 29 2.64 -46.27 13.17
CA SER A 29 3.04 -45.73 11.89
C SER A 29 2.29 -46.46 10.77
N HIS A 30 0.98 -46.32 10.75
CA HIS A 30 0.27 -46.53 9.51
C HIS A 30 0.68 -45.37 8.59
N ALA A 31 1.73 -45.60 7.81
CA ALA A 31 1.84 -44.93 6.54
C ALA A 31 0.50 -45.15 5.84
N ALA A 32 -0.25 -44.05 5.57
CA ALA A 32 -1.42 -44.16 4.74
C ALA A 32 -1.04 -45.00 3.51
N PRO A 33 -1.85 -45.99 3.11
CA PRO A 33 -1.52 -46.80 1.96
C PRO A 33 -1.26 -45.86 0.80
N ALA A 34 -0.14 -45.98 0.13
CA ALA A 34 0.16 -45.27 -1.08
C ALA A 34 -1.08 -45.35 -2.00
N PRO A 35 -1.61 -44.26 -2.56
CA PRO A 35 -2.79 -44.31 -3.40
C PRO A 35 -2.62 -45.43 -4.42
N GLY A 36 -3.60 -46.30 -4.54
CA GLY A 36 -3.51 -47.58 -5.27
C GLY A 36 -2.84 -47.38 -6.63
N ALA A 37 -1.88 -48.26 -6.93
CA ALA A 37 -1.00 -48.21 -8.10
C ALA A 37 -1.75 -48.16 -9.46
N ASP A 38 -3.06 -48.42 -9.47
CA ASP A 38 -3.87 -48.57 -10.67
C ASP A 38 -4.79 -47.40 -11.01
N LYS A 39 -4.91 -46.37 -10.14
CA LYS A 39 -5.76 -45.22 -10.49
C LYS A 39 -5.04 -44.32 -11.49
N PRO A 40 -5.72 -43.94 -12.61
CA PRO A 40 -5.16 -42.97 -13.54
C PRO A 40 -4.83 -41.66 -12.82
N ILE A 41 -3.65 -41.12 -13.11
CA ILE A 41 -3.19 -39.85 -12.53
C ILE A 41 -3.91 -38.72 -13.25
N ASN A 42 -4.54 -37.81 -12.50
CA ASN A 42 -5.17 -36.61 -13.04
C ASN A 42 -4.10 -35.54 -13.24
N PHE A 43 -3.99 -35.01 -14.47
CA PHE A 43 -2.99 -34.01 -14.83
C PHE A 43 -3.16 -32.72 -14.03
N ALA A 44 -4.38 -32.16 -14.00
CA ALA A 44 -4.66 -30.90 -13.36
C ALA A 44 -4.42 -30.93 -11.85
N ASN A 45 -4.87 -32.01 -11.17
CA ASN A 45 -4.83 -32.11 -9.72
C ASN A 45 -3.47 -32.62 -9.19
N GLN A 46 -2.71 -33.40 -9.97
CA GLN A 46 -1.53 -34.08 -9.46
C GLN A 46 -0.23 -33.70 -10.14
N ILE A 47 -0.25 -33.32 -11.43
CA ILE A 47 0.97 -32.99 -12.19
C ILE A 47 1.21 -31.48 -12.21
N VAL A 48 0.20 -30.68 -12.47
CA VAL A 48 0.31 -29.20 -12.52
C VAL A 48 0.85 -28.63 -11.18
N PRO A 49 0.41 -29.10 -9.99
CA PRO A 49 0.97 -28.63 -8.72
C PRO A 49 2.48 -28.86 -8.59
N ILE A 50 3.02 -29.94 -9.15
CA ILE A 50 4.48 -30.20 -9.16
C ILE A 50 5.20 -29.11 -9.94
N PHE A 51 4.70 -28.73 -11.13
CA PHE A 51 5.32 -27.66 -11.92
C PHE A 51 5.26 -26.31 -11.21
N SER A 52 4.19 -26.06 -10.48
CA SER A 52 4.02 -24.83 -9.72
C SER A 52 4.97 -24.80 -8.52
N LYS A 53 5.06 -25.89 -7.76
CA LYS A 53 5.97 -26.04 -6.61
C LYS A 53 7.44 -25.93 -7.03
N ALA A 54 7.82 -26.62 -8.11
CA ALA A 54 9.17 -26.57 -8.66
C ALA A 54 9.49 -25.23 -9.37
N GLY A 55 8.52 -24.32 -9.51
CA GLY A 55 8.70 -23.02 -10.17
C GLY A 55 8.84 -23.11 -11.70
N CYS A 56 8.51 -24.27 -12.31
CA CYS A 56 8.62 -24.45 -13.76
C CYS A 56 7.71 -23.51 -14.55
N ASN A 57 6.52 -23.24 -14.04
CA ASN A 57 5.50 -22.35 -14.62
C ASN A 57 5.51 -20.93 -14.01
N SER A 58 6.60 -20.50 -13.38
CA SER A 58 6.78 -19.12 -12.94
C SER A 58 7.08 -18.18 -14.12
N GLY A 59 6.86 -16.88 -13.94
CA GLY A 59 7.09 -15.85 -14.97
C GLY A 59 8.55 -15.74 -15.43
N GLY A 60 9.51 -16.16 -14.64
CA GLY A 60 10.93 -16.22 -15.02
C GLY A 60 11.30 -17.47 -15.83
N CYS A 61 10.44 -18.50 -15.82
CA CYS A 61 10.65 -19.77 -16.50
C CYS A 61 9.67 -19.96 -17.66
N HIS A 62 8.89 -21.04 -17.66
CA HIS A 62 7.98 -21.36 -18.76
C HIS A 62 6.61 -20.69 -18.66
N GLY A 63 6.29 -20.01 -17.52
CA GLY A 63 5.01 -19.33 -17.29
C GLY A 63 4.87 -17.95 -17.93
N LYS A 64 5.87 -17.43 -18.63
CA LYS A 64 5.74 -16.19 -19.41
C LYS A 64 5.03 -16.47 -20.74
N SER A 65 4.39 -15.45 -21.32
CA SER A 65 3.55 -15.59 -22.52
C SER A 65 4.22 -16.31 -23.71
N GLY A 66 5.52 -16.09 -23.94
CA GLY A 66 6.32 -16.78 -24.97
C GLY A 66 7.00 -18.07 -24.51
N GLY A 67 6.90 -18.43 -23.23
CA GLY A 67 7.65 -19.54 -22.66
C GLY A 67 9.18 -19.41 -22.78
N GLN A 68 9.89 -20.52 -22.74
CA GLN A 68 11.34 -20.60 -22.96
C GLN A 68 11.65 -21.70 -24.00
N ASN A 69 12.43 -21.36 -25.03
CA ASN A 69 12.86 -22.30 -26.07
C ASN A 69 11.69 -23.12 -26.70
N GLY A 70 10.56 -22.46 -26.97
CA GLY A 70 9.38 -23.09 -27.58
C GLY A 70 8.61 -24.01 -26.62
N PHE A 71 8.86 -23.97 -25.33
CA PHE A 71 8.02 -24.61 -24.31
C PHE A 71 7.45 -23.55 -23.37
N ARG A 72 6.14 -23.49 -23.29
CA ARG A 72 5.39 -22.60 -22.41
C ARG A 72 4.44 -23.38 -21.52
N LEU A 73 4.11 -22.79 -20.40
CA LEU A 73 3.10 -23.24 -19.45
C LEU A 73 2.26 -22.03 -19.04
N SER A 74 1.06 -22.24 -18.58
CA SER A 74 0.28 -21.17 -17.97
C SER A 74 0.94 -20.71 -16.68
N LEU A 75 0.89 -19.41 -16.39
CA LEU A 75 1.48 -18.88 -15.16
C LEU A 75 0.84 -19.56 -13.95
N PHE A 76 1.67 -20.19 -13.11
CA PHE A 76 1.26 -20.92 -11.91
C PHE A 76 0.23 -22.06 -12.12
N GLY A 77 0.07 -22.53 -13.37
CA GLY A 77 -0.82 -23.65 -13.66
C GLY A 77 -2.30 -23.30 -13.66
N PHE A 78 -2.66 -22.03 -13.91
CA PHE A 78 -4.07 -21.61 -13.94
C PHE A 78 -4.88 -22.17 -15.11
N GLU A 79 -4.22 -22.69 -16.15
CA GLU A 79 -4.84 -23.21 -17.35
C GLU A 79 -4.36 -24.63 -17.65
N PRO A 80 -4.75 -25.61 -16.85
CA PRO A 80 -4.25 -26.98 -16.97
C PRO A 80 -4.49 -27.59 -18.36
N THR A 81 -5.58 -27.25 -19.05
CA THR A 81 -5.89 -27.75 -20.38
C THR A 81 -4.86 -27.27 -21.41
N GLU A 82 -4.50 -26.00 -21.36
CA GLU A 82 -3.46 -25.46 -22.25
C GLU A 82 -2.08 -26.03 -21.91
N ASP A 83 -1.76 -26.16 -20.61
CA ASP A 83 -0.51 -26.77 -20.16
C ASP A 83 -0.35 -28.18 -20.68
N TYR A 84 -1.45 -28.95 -20.68
CA TYR A 84 -1.47 -30.31 -21.24
C TYR A 84 -1.22 -30.32 -22.76
N GLU A 85 -1.91 -29.46 -23.49
CA GLU A 85 -1.74 -29.35 -24.95
C GLU A 85 -0.27 -29.01 -25.29
N TRP A 86 0.29 -28.01 -24.63
CA TRP A 86 1.68 -27.60 -24.86
C TRP A 86 2.69 -28.63 -24.44
N LEU A 87 2.45 -29.36 -23.36
CA LEU A 87 3.39 -30.37 -22.85
C LEU A 87 3.34 -31.66 -23.66
N VAL A 88 2.13 -32.17 -23.93
CA VAL A 88 1.91 -33.51 -24.47
C VAL A 88 1.86 -33.52 -25.99
N LYS A 89 1.18 -32.54 -26.61
CA LYS A 89 0.89 -32.56 -28.05
C LYS A 89 1.81 -31.67 -28.90
N GLU A 90 2.20 -30.52 -28.37
CA GLU A 90 3.03 -29.57 -29.09
C GLU A 90 4.42 -30.14 -29.41
N SER A 91 5.02 -29.67 -30.50
CA SER A 91 6.36 -30.10 -30.96
C SER A 91 6.46 -31.60 -31.18
N ARG A 92 5.38 -32.24 -31.65
CA ARG A 92 5.29 -33.70 -31.89
C ARG A 92 5.57 -34.54 -30.66
N GLY A 93 5.21 -34.06 -29.47
CA GLY A 93 5.37 -34.80 -28.21
C GLY A 93 6.81 -35.02 -27.74
N ARG A 94 7.80 -34.35 -28.34
CA ARG A 94 9.23 -34.61 -28.07
C ARG A 94 9.64 -34.46 -26.60
N ARG A 95 8.80 -33.84 -25.76
CA ARG A 95 9.12 -33.58 -24.34
C ARG A 95 8.94 -34.81 -23.47
N LEU A 96 8.12 -35.75 -23.92
CA LEU A 96 7.72 -36.92 -23.15
C LEU A 96 8.00 -38.20 -23.96
N SER A 97 8.46 -39.27 -23.29
CA SER A 97 8.76 -40.55 -23.92
C SER A 97 8.03 -41.68 -23.16
N PRO A 98 6.81 -42.09 -23.63
CA PRO A 98 6.09 -43.17 -22.95
C PRO A 98 6.83 -44.52 -22.95
N ALA A 99 7.68 -44.78 -23.96
CA ALA A 99 8.47 -45.99 -24.05
C ALA A 99 9.64 -46.03 -23.05
N ALA A 100 10.12 -44.87 -22.59
CA ALA A 100 11.18 -44.75 -21.61
C ALA A 100 10.89 -43.46 -20.76
N PRO A 101 9.95 -43.54 -19.82
CA PRO A 101 9.46 -42.38 -19.07
C PRO A 101 10.57 -41.57 -18.38
N ASP A 102 11.54 -42.24 -17.78
CA ASP A 102 12.73 -41.68 -17.12
C ASP A 102 13.67 -40.93 -18.08
N ARG A 103 13.59 -41.21 -19.39
CA ARG A 103 14.34 -40.55 -20.45
C ARG A 103 13.60 -39.38 -21.09
N SER A 104 12.43 -39.04 -20.62
CA SER A 104 11.68 -37.91 -21.10
C SER A 104 12.49 -36.60 -20.94
N LEU A 105 12.52 -35.79 -22.01
CA LEU A 105 13.24 -34.49 -22.01
C LEU A 105 12.81 -33.59 -20.84
N LEU A 106 11.53 -33.64 -20.47
CA LEU A 106 11.00 -32.95 -19.28
C LEU A 106 11.79 -33.30 -18.01
N LEU A 107 11.97 -34.60 -17.76
CA LEU A 107 12.65 -35.08 -16.56
C LEU A 107 14.17 -34.89 -16.64
N LEU A 108 14.79 -35.13 -17.81
CA LEU A 108 16.22 -34.90 -18.00
C LEU A 108 16.61 -33.42 -17.81
N LYS A 109 15.76 -32.47 -18.26
CA LYS A 109 15.93 -31.03 -18.03
C LYS A 109 15.61 -30.65 -16.59
N GLY A 110 14.50 -31.13 -16.02
CA GLY A 110 14.08 -30.84 -14.66
C GLY A 110 15.09 -31.32 -13.59
N THR A 111 15.76 -32.42 -13.81
CA THR A 111 16.82 -32.98 -12.92
C THR A 111 18.21 -32.40 -13.21
N ALA A 112 18.35 -31.52 -14.22
CA ALA A 112 19.63 -31.00 -14.71
C ALA A 112 20.58 -32.10 -15.24
N THR A 113 20.09 -33.30 -15.55
CA THR A 113 20.83 -34.33 -16.27
C THR A 113 21.25 -33.84 -17.66
N LEU A 114 20.42 -33.03 -18.30
CA LEU A 114 20.77 -32.22 -19.46
C LEU A 114 20.83 -30.74 -19.05
N PRO A 115 21.72 -29.94 -19.70
CA PRO A 115 21.83 -28.50 -19.38
C PRO A 115 20.47 -27.80 -19.44
N HIS A 116 20.10 -27.12 -18.36
CA HIS A 116 18.83 -26.41 -18.18
C HIS A 116 19.04 -25.04 -17.59
N GLY A 117 18.65 -23.99 -18.32
CA GLY A 117 18.81 -22.58 -17.88
C GLY A 117 18.06 -22.26 -16.57
N GLY A 118 17.00 -23.00 -16.25
CA GLY A 118 16.29 -22.90 -14.97
C GLY A 118 16.97 -23.63 -13.79
N GLY A 119 18.10 -24.31 -14.02
CA GLY A 119 18.77 -25.13 -13.00
C GLY A 119 18.03 -26.44 -12.68
N LYS A 120 18.44 -27.11 -11.62
CA LYS A 120 17.79 -28.32 -11.10
C LYS A 120 16.49 -27.94 -10.40
N ARG A 121 15.41 -28.64 -10.76
CA ARG A 121 14.05 -28.39 -10.24
C ARG A 121 13.43 -29.63 -9.61
N LEU A 122 13.93 -30.83 -9.94
CA LEU A 122 13.45 -32.11 -9.44
C LEU A 122 14.63 -32.96 -9.00
N ASP A 123 14.46 -33.72 -7.94
CA ASP A 123 15.40 -34.73 -7.51
C ASP A 123 14.98 -36.11 -8.08
N VAL A 124 15.94 -36.81 -8.68
CA VAL A 124 15.72 -38.17 -9.17
C VAL A 124 15.29 -39.08 -7.99
N GLY A 125 14.21 -39.82 -8.20
CA GLY A 125 13.66 -40.72 -7.17
C GLY A 125 12.79 -40.01 -6.11
N SER A 126 12.63 -38.70 -6.16
CA SER A 126 11.68 -37.98 -5.29
C SER A 126 10.23 -38.41 -5.57
N ARG A 127 9.32 -38.14 -4.63
CA ARG A 127 7.88 -38.37 -4.80
C ARG A 127 7.36 -37.76 -6.10
N ASP A 128 7.69 -36.51 -6.34
CA ASP A 128 7.21 -35.77 -7.49
C ASP A 128 7.80 -36.28 -8.80
N TYR A 129 9.09 -36.60 -8.82
CA TYR A 129 9.74 -37.29 -9.94
C TYR A 129 9.04 -38.59 -10.27
N ASN A 130 8.84 -39.45 -9.29
CA ASN A 130 8.20 -40.78 -9.47
C ASN A 130 6.75 -40.65 -9.91
N LEU A 131 6.03 -39.58 -9.46
CA LEU A 131 4.66 -39.34 -9.90
C LEU A 131 4.60 -38.93 -11.38
N ILE A 132 5.53 -38.12 -11.86
CA ILE A 132 5.64 -37.74 -13.26
C ILE A 132 6.00 -38.96 -14.11
N VAL A 133 6.99 -39.78 -13.69
CA VAL A 133 7.36 -41.03 -14.37
C VAL A 133 6.15 -41.95 -14.52
N ARG A 134 5.39 -42.18 -13.44
CA ARG A 134 4.18 -43.01 -13.45
C ARG A 134 3.11 -42.43 -14.36
N TRP A 135 2.87 -41.11 -14.34
CA TRP A 135 1.93 -40.45 -15.24
C TRP A 135 2.28 -40.67 -16.73
N ILE A 136 3.58 -40.53 -17.06
CA ILE A 136 4.06 -40.79 -18.43
C ILE A 136 3.87 -42.26 -18.81
N SER A 137 4.17 -43.21 -17.90
CA SER A 137 3.99 -44.63 -18.16
C SER A 137 2.53 -45.06 -18.30
N GLN A 138 1.60 -44.32 -17.73
CA GLN A 138 0.14 -44.50 -17.91
C GLN A 138 -0.38 -43.93 -19.23
N GLY A 139 0.49 -43.43 -20.12
CA GLY A 139 0.09 -42.81 -21.38
C GLY A 139 -0.36 -41.33 -21.25
N MET A 140 0.04 -40.68 -20.16
CA MET A 140 -0.21 -39.25 -19.91
C MET A 140 -1.70 -38.89 -19.90
N PRO A 141 -2.54 -39.53 -19.06
CA PRO A 141 -3.95 -39.18 -19.01
C PRO A 141 -4.15 -37.72 -18.53
N TYR A 142 -5.08 -37.01 -19.16
CA TYR A 142 -5.47 -35.67 -18.66
C TYR A 142 -6.36 -35.79 -17.40
N GLY A 143 -7.23 -36.76 -17.40
CA GLY A 143 -8.34 -36.95 -16.47
C GLY A 143 -9.67 -36.97 -17.22
N LYS A 144 -10.78 -37.06 -16.49
CA LYS A 144 -12.15 -37.07 -17.02
C LYS A 144 -12.88 -35.78 -16.67
N PRO A 145 -13.85 -35.34 -17.46
CA PRO A 145 -14.67 -34.17 -17.10
C PRO A 145 -15.44 -34.29 -15.78
N THR A 146 -15.60 -35.52 -15.30
CA THR A 146 -16.27 -35.85 -14.02
C THR A 146 -15.30 -35.90 -12.84
N ASP A 147 -14.00 -35.74 -13.07
CA ASP A 147 -13.04 -35.74 -11.97
C ASP A 147 -13.23 -34.50 -11.08
N PRO A 148 -13.00 -34.65 -9.77
CA PRO A 148 -13.15 -33.53 -8.85
C PRO A 148 -12.24 -32.37 -9.19
N VAL A 149 -12.79 -31.13 -9.11
CA VAL A 149 -12.05 -29.90 -9.25
C VAL A 149 -11.92 -29.22 -7.90
N ILE A 150 -10.78 -28.54 -7.67
CA ILE A 150 -10.56 -27.81 -6.43
C ILE A 150 -11.54 -26.67 -6.29
N THR A 151 -12.16 -26.52 -5.11
CA THR A 151 -13.09 -25.43 -4.79
C THR A 151 -12.53 -24.43 -3.79
N SER A 152 -11.69 -24.89 -2.86
CA SER A 152 -11.05 -24.04 -1.85
C SER A 152 -9.86 -24.74 -1.19
N ILE A 153 -9.04 -23.97 -0.48
CA ILE A 153 -8.06 -24.50 0.49
C ILE A 153 -8.35 -23.96 1.88
N ASP A 154 -8.15 -24.79 2.90
CA ASP A 154 -8.13 -24.38 4.30
C ASP A 154 -6.71 -24.45 4.84
N VAL A 155 -6.23 -23.35 5.42
CA VAL A 155 -4.93 -23.23 6.09
C VAL A 155 -5.14 -23.31 7.59
N SER A 156 -4.45 -24.21 8.26
CA SER A 156 -4.56 -24.41 9.72
C SER A 156 -3.17 -24.35 10.39
N PRO A 157 -3.06 -23.61 11.51
CA PRO A 157 -4.04 -22.66 12.03
C PRO A 157 -4.24 -21.46 11.08
N ARG A 158 -5.31 -20.67 11.25
CA ARG A 158 -5.51 -19.43 10.47
C ARG A 158 -4.75 -18.26 11.04
N GLU A 159 -4.64 -18.24 12.38
CA GLU A 159 -3.89 -17.21 13.09
C GLU A 159 -3.26 -17.78 14.36
N ARG A 160 -2.15 -17.20 14.80
CA ARG A 160 -1.50 -17.60 16.05
C ARG A 160 -0.62 -16.48 16.61
N THR A 161 -0.71 -16.27 17.93
CA THR A 161 0.32 -15.52 18.67
C THR A 161 1.49 -16.44 18.94
N MET A 162 2.69 -16.03 18.53
CA MET A 162 3.92 -16.85 18.62
C MET A 162 4.96 -16.14 19.49
N PRO A 163 5.70 -16.87 20.33
CA PRO A 163 6.82 -16.29 21.04
C PRO A 163 7.94 -15.88 20.07
N LEU A 164 8.77 -14.93 20.47
CA LEU A 164 10.01 -14.59 19.77
C LEU A 164 10.82 -15.86 19.48
N SER A 165 11.37 -15.96 18.27
CA SER A 165 12.09 -17.16 17.78
C SER A 165 11.24 -18.45 17.74
N GLY A 166 9.93 -18.35 17.78
CA GLY A 166 9.01 -19.48 17.71
C GLY A 166 8.91 -20.09 16.31
N GLN A 167 8.28 -21.26 16.24
CA GLN A 167 8.03 -21.97 14.99
C GLN A 167 6.57 -22.43 14.92
N GLN A 168 6.02 -22.48 13.71
CA GLN A 168 4.68 -22.98 13.44
C GLN A 168 4.65 -23.78 12.15
N GLN A 169 4.28 -25.07 12.26
CA GLN A 169 3.94 -25.89 11.11
C GLN A 169 2.52 -25.54 10.64
N LEU A 170 2.36 -25.19 9.37
CA LEU A 170 1.08 -25.02 8.73
C LEU A 170 0.62 -26.36 8.13
N ALA A 171 -0.69 -26.59 8.15
CA ALA A 171 -1.33 -27.67 7.41
C ALA A 171 -2.27 -27.02 6.37
N VAL A 172 -2.25 -27.56 5.14
CA VAL A 172 -3.08 -27.06 4.03
C VAL A 172 -3.94 -28.20 3.51
N VAL A 173 -5.25 -28.03 3.60
CA VAL A 173 -6.22 -29.03 3.14
C VAL A 173 -6.99 -28.48 1.95
N ALA A 174 -6.86 -29.13 0.81
CA ALA A 174 -7.66 -28.84 -0.39
C ALA A 174 -9.04 -29.50 -0.27
N LYS A 175 -10.07 -28.78 -0.72
CA LYS A 175 -11.46 -29.27 -0.83
C LYS A 175 -11.85 -29.33 -2.29
N TYR A 176 -12.47 -30.40 -2.70
CA TYR A 176 -12.86 -30.67 -4.07
C TYR A 176 -14.39 -30.62 -4.25
N SER A 177 -14.83 -30.53 -5.50
CA SER A 177 -16.26 -30.38 -5.88
C SER A 177 -17.13 -31.61 -5.51
N ASP A 178 -16.53 -32.76 -5.29
CA ASP A 178 -17.21 -33.98 -4.83
C ASP A 178 -17.28 -34.09 -3.29
N GLY A 179 -16.81 -33.07 -2.56
CA GLY A 179 -16.72 -33.04 -1.10
C GLY A 179 -15.49 -33.76 -0.53
N SER A 180 -14.65 -34.37 -1.37
CA SER A 180 -13.40 -34.97 -0.90
C SER A 180 -12.39 -33.91 -0.46
N THR A 181 -11.44 -34.33 0.41
CA THR A 181 -10.37 -33.46 0.91
C THR A 181 -9.02 -34.15 0.77
N GLU A 182 -7.97 -33.35 0.57
CA GLU A 182 -6.57 -33.86 0.47
C GLU A 182 -5.65 -32.93 1.24
N ASP A 183 -4.69 -33.51 1.96
CA ASP A 183 -3.58 -32.76 2.55
C ASP A 183 -2.57 -32.40 1.44
N VAL A 184 -2.50 -31.12 1.13
CA VAL A 184 -1.62 -30.59 0.08
C VAL A 184 -0.49 -29.74 0.64
N THR A 185 -0.21 -29.85 1.94
CA THR A 185 0.82 -29.07 2.65
C THR A 185 2.16 -29.08 1.93
N SER A 186 2.65 -30.26 1.51
CA SER A 186 3.93 -30.40 0.81
C SER A 186 3.89 -29.90 -0.64
N SER A 187 2.72 -29.77 -1.23
CA SER A 187 2.51 -29.35 -2.62
C SER A 187 2.13 -27.89 -2.77
N ALA A 188 1.73 -27.23 -1.67
CA ALA A 188 1.40 -25.82 -1.64
C ALA A 188 2.66 -24.94 -1.76
N ILE A 189 2.46 -23.73 -2.27
CA ILE A 189 3.49 -22.68 -2.40
C ILE A 189 3.28 -21.70 -1.26
N TYR A 190 4.36 -21.32 -0.60
CA TYR A 190 4.36 -20.40 0.54
C TYR A 190 5.19 -19.16 0.26
N ASP A 191 4.71 -18.01 0.71
CA ASP A 191 5.47 -16.76 0.71
C ASP A 191 5.09 -15.93 1.93
N VAL A 192 6.01 -15.10 2.43
CA VAL A 192 5.78 -14.21 3.57
C VAL A 192 5.79 -12.76 3.11
N ASN A 193 4.92 -11.94 3.69
CA ASN A 193 4.85 -10.52 3.39
C ASN A 193 5.96 -9.70 4.09
N ASP A 194 6.47 -10.16 5.23
CA ASP A 194 7.54 -9.48 5.99
C ASP A 194 8.65 -10.47 6.38
N LYS A 195 9.77 -10.39 5.65
CA LYS A 195 10.95 -11.25 5.86
C LYS A 195 11.81 -10.82 7.04
N ASP A 196 11.58 -9.64 7.60
CA ASP A 196 12.27 -9.18 8.81
C ASP A 196 11.67 -9.82 10.07
N VAL A 197 10.38 -10.16 10.03
CA VAL A 197 9.68 -10.83 11.15
C VAL A 197 9.79 -12.34 11.06
N GLY A 198 9.76 -12.94 9.86
CA GLY A 198 9.86 -14.39 9.74
C GLY A 198 10.06 -14.90 8.31
N ILE A 199 10.42 -16.19 8.21
CA ILE A 199 10.58 -16.92 6.96
C ILE A 199 9.81 -18.24 7.03
N ILE A 200 9.36 -18.72 5.88
CA ILE A 200 8.69 -20.01 5.75
C ILE A 200 9.45 -20.89 4.77
N ASP A 201 9.54 -22.20 5.07
CA ASP A 201 10.14 -23.16 4.15
C ASP A 201 9.09 -23.81 3.22
N ASP A 202 9.59 -24.61 2.29
CA ASP A 202 8.77 -25.31 1.31
C ASP A 202 7.86 -26.39 1.91
N ALA A 203 8.11 -26.84 3.14
CA ALA A 203 7.27 -27.76 3.88
C ALA A 203 6.19 -27.08 4.71
N GLY A 204 6.13 -25.73 4.68
CA GLY A 204 5.14 -24.95 5.43
C GLY A 204 5.52 -24.70 6.89
N LEU A 205 6.82 -24.82 7.25
CA LEU A 205 7.29 -24.47 8.58
C LEU A 205 7.70 -22.99 8.63
N LEU A 206 6.87 -22.18 9.27
CA LEU A 206 7.19 -20.79 9.59
C LEU A 206 8.13 -20.71 10.77
N LYS A 207 9.19 -19.91 10.65
CA LYS A 207 10.12 -19.54 11.72
C LYS A 207 10.08 -18.03 11.88
N VAL A 208 9.66 -17.54 13.06
CA VAL A 208 9.71 -16.12 13.38
C VAL A 208 11.02 -15.78 14.09
N PHE A 209 11.46 -14.53 13.93
CA PHE A 209 12.74 -14.07 14.48
C PHE A 209 12.56 -13.38 15.84
N ARG A 210 13.59 -12.65 16.28
CA ARG A 210 13.57 -11.87 17.52
C ARG A 210 12.94 -10.49 17.34
N GLN A 211 12.50 -10.17 16.14
CA GLN A 211 11.81 -8.91 15.87
C GLN A 211 10.31 -9.08 16.16
N PRO A 212 9.75 -8.27 17.07
CA PRO A 212 8.30 -8.25 17.29
C PRO A 212 7.60 -7.66 16.07
N GLY A 213 6.41 -8.13 15.77
CA GLY A 213 5.63 -7.65 14.63
C GLY A 213 4.56 -8.64 14.20
N GLU A 214 4.06 -8.45 13.00
CA GLU A 214 3.11 -9.35 12.37
C GLU A 214 3.68 -9.85 11.06
N VAL A 215 3.43 -11.11 10.76
CA VAL A 215 3.77 -11.71 9.48
C VAL A 215 2.57 -12.49 8.94
N ALA A 216 2.24 -12.25 7.69
CA ALA A 216 1.25 -13.00 6.96
C ALA A 216 1.95 -13.98 6.00
N VAL A 217 1.55 -15.23 6.04
CA VAL A 217 1.99 -16.27 5.11
C VAL A 217 0.90 -16.46 4.07
N MET A 218 1.19 -16.12 2.83
CA MET A 218 0.37 -16.50 1.70
C MET A 218 0.60 -17.98 1.37
N VAL A 219 -0.49 -18.71 1.23
CA VAL A 219 -0.49 -20.12 0.82
C VAL A 219 -1.25 -20.22 -0.50
N ARG A 220 -0.64 -20.83 -1.50
CA ARG A 220 -1.29 -21.08 -2.79
C ARG A 220 -1.21 -22.55 -3.18
N TYR A 221 -2.33 -23.05 -3.65
CA TYR A 221 -2.41 -24.35 -4.28
C TYR A 221 -3.40 -24.31 -5.44
N GLN A 222 -2.93 -24.62 -6.65
CA GLN A 222 -3.66 -24.40 -7.91
C GLN A 222 -4.18 -22.94 -7.98
N GLY A 223 -5.38 -22.67 -8.37
CA GLY A 223 -5.98 -21.32 -8.41
C GLY A 223 -6.49 -20.79 -7.06
N GLN A 224 -6.25 -21.49 -5.95
CA GLN A 224 -6.77 -21.12 -4.64
C GLN A 224 -5.69 -20.46 -3.78
N VAL A 225 -6.09 -19.45 -2.99
CA VAL A 225 -5.21 -18.75 -2.05
C VAL A 225 -5.79 -18.81 -0.63
N GLY A 226 -4.91 -18.93 0.35
CA GLY A 226 -5.22 -18.83 1.77
C GLY A 226 -4.15 -18.03 2.50
N VAL A 227 -4.45 -17.58 3.70
CA VAL A 227 -3.52 -16.77 4.51
C VAL A 227 -3.50 -17.30 5.93
N PHE A 228 -2.30 -17.47 6.47
CA PHE A 228 -2.03 -17.62 7.90
C PHE A 228 -1.45 -16.32 8.44
N ARG A 229 -1.83 -15.92 9.66
CA ARG A 229 -1.29 -14.73 10.34
C ARG A 229 -0.58 -15.12 11.61
N ALA A 230 0.65 -14.64 11.79
CA ALA A 230 1.35 -14.73 13.07
C ALA A 230 1.53 -13.33 13.66
N THR A 231 1.18 -13.19 14.94
CA THR A 231 1.52 -12.02 15.76
C THR A 231 2.66 -12.44 16.69
N VAL A 232 3.76 -11.70 16.66
CA VAL A 232 4.94 -11.92 17.49
C VAL A 232 5.02 -10.76 18.48
N PRO A 233 4.48 -10.91 19.71
CA PRO A 233 4.45 -9.83 20.69
C PRO A 233 5.84 -9.53 21.24
N LEU A 234 6.07 -8.26 21.57
CA LEU A 234 7.23 -7.82 22.34
C LEU A 234 7.13 -8.32 23.79
N GLY A 235 5.90 -8.33 24.34
CA GLY A 235 5.63 -8.83 25.70
C GLY A 235 6.06 -7.89 26.82
N ALA A 236 6.29 -6.59 26.54
CA ALA A 236 6.53 -5.60 27.60
C ALA A 236 5.22 -5.27 28.33
N PRO A 237 5.27 -4.90 29.63
CA PRO A 237 4.09 -4.46 30.36
C PRO A 237 3.58 -3.14 29.78
N VAL A 238 2.25 -3.04 29.61
CA VAL A 238 1.56 -1.83 29.14
C VAL A 238 0.63 -1.36 30.28
N ASP A 239 1.24 -0.71 31.26
CA ASP A 239 0.54 -0.29 32.49
C ASP A 239 -0.12 1.08 32.33
N GLN A 240 0.46 1.95 31.52
CA GLN A 240 -0.03 3.30 31.27
C GLN A 240 -0.39 3.47 29.79
N LEU A 241 -1.59 3.98 29.58
CA LEU A 241 -2.09 4.34 28.24
C LEU A 241 -2.52 5.80 28.24
N PRO A 242 -2.37 6.50 27.11
CA PRO A 242 -2.98 7.82 26.94
C PRO A 242 -4.50 7.78 27.10
N PRO A 243 -5.15 8.93 27.31
CA PRO A 243 -6.61 9.01 27.33
C PRO A 243 -7.23 8.44 26.05
N VAL A 244 -8.39 7.81 26.19
CA VAL A 244 -9.18 7.31 25.06
C VAL A 244 -10.16 8.42 24.65
N HIS A 245 -10.02 8.91 23.42
CA HIS A 245 -10.93 9.94 22.88
C HIS A 245 -12.03 9.36 22.00
N ASN A 246 -11.75 8.26 21.28
CA ASN A 246 -12.72 7.62 20.43
C ASN A 246 -12.39 6.13 20.18
N PHE A 247 -13.19 5.46 19.35
CA PHE A 247 -13.05 4.03 19.03
C PHE A 247 -11.69 3.64 18.42
N ILE A 248 -11.00 4.59 17.78
CA ILE A 248 -9.65 4.34 17.23
C ILE A 248 -8.70 3.96 18.36
N ASP A 249 -8.71 4.74 19.43
CA ASP A 249 -7.84 4.52 20.60
C ASP A 249 -8.17 3.22 21.30
N GLU A 250 -9.47 2.92 21.49
CA GLU A 250 -9.92 1.66 22.09
C GLU A 250 -9.32 0.46 21.35
N ILE A 251 -9.40 0.46 20.02
CA ILE A 251 -8.94 -0.66 19.19
C ILE A 251 -7.42 -0.72 19.14
N VAL A 252 -6.75 0.42 18.93
CA VAL A 252 -5.27 0.47 18.87
C VAL A 252 -4.67 0.10 20.21
N PHE A 253 -5.14 0.67 21.31
CA PHE A 253 -4.59 0.39 22.64
C PHE A 253 -4.88 -1.05 23.11
N LYS A 254 -6.02 -1.62 22.71
CA LYS A 254 -6.29 -3.05 22.94
C LYS A 254 -5.22 -3.91 22.23
N LYS A 255 -4.89 -3.57 20.97
CA LYS A 255 -3.84 -4.27 20.23
C LYS A 255 -2.47 -4.07 20.90
N LEU A 256 -2.10 -2.85 21.28
CA LEU A 256 -0.83 -2.56 21.96
C LEU A 256 -0.68 -3.35 23.27
N LYS A 257 -1.76 -3.50 24.05
CA LYS A 257 -1.77 -4.40 25.22
C LYS A 257 -1.53 -5.85 24.83
N THR A 258 -2.19 -6.33 23.77
CA THR A 258 -2.05 -7.72 23.31
C THR A 258 -0.62 -8.04 22.84
N VAL A 259 0.02 -7.10 22.14
CA VAL A 259 1.40 -7.30 21.67
C VAL A 259 2.45 -6.90 22.71
N GLY A 260 2.03 -6.34 23.85
CA GLY A 260 2.93 -5.89 24.91
C GLY A 260 3.86 -4.77 24.43
N MET A 261 3.31 -3.73 23.80
CA MET A 261 4.07 -2.61 23.24
C MET A 261 3.57 -1.28 23.82
N PRO A 262 4.25 -0.72 24.83
CA PRO A 262 3.88 0.57 25.41
C PRO A 262 3.91 1.70 24.38
N PRO A 263 2.86 2.52 24.25
CA PRO A 263 2.86 3.68 23.38
C PRO A 263 3.81 4.78 23.88
N SER A 264 4.21 5.67 22.98
CA SER A 264 4.85 6.93 23.34
C SER A 264 3.85 7.85 24.06
N GLU A 265 4.36 8.88 24.69
CA GLU A 265 3.54 9.92 25.32
C GLU A 265 2.80 10.75 24.27
N ILE A 266 1.81 11.53 24.70
CA ILE A 266 1.15 12.51 23.83
C ILE A 266 2.15 13.61 23.47
N ALA A 267 2.18 14.02 22.22
CA ALA A 267 2.99 15.13 21.74
C ALA A 267 2.59 16.45 22.43
N ASP A 268 3.55 17.32 22.64
CA ASP A 268 3.31 18.67 23.14
C ASP A 268 2.45 19.49 22.15
N ASP A 269 1.97 20.63 22.60
CA ASP A 269 1.06 21.48 21.84
C ASP A 269 1.69 22.09 20.59
N ALA A 270 2.98 22.40 20.62
CA ALA A 270 3.69 22.97 19.47
C ALA A 270 3.84 21.92 18.38
N THR A 271 4.27 20.71 18.73
CA THR A 271 4.34 19.56 17.84
C THR A 271 2.97 19.21 17.26
N PHE A 272 1.92 19.19 18.10
CA PHE A 272 0.55 18.94 17.63
C PHE A 272 0.09 20.00 16.63
N LEU A 273 0.23 21.28 16.95
CA LEU A 273 -0.20 22.38 16.07
C LEU A 273 0.49 22.30 14.72
N ARG A 274 1.82 22.12 14.73
CA ARG A 274 2.60 22.02 13.50
C ARG A 274 2.16 20.82 12.68
N ARG A 275 2.03 19.66 13.31
CA ARG A 275 1.61 18.42 12.66
C ARG A 275 0.24 18.55 12.00
N VAL A 276 -0.76 18.97 12.75
CA VAL A 276 -2.14 19.03 12.26
C VAL A 276 -2.33 20.08 11.16
N THR A 277 -1.60 21.20 11.25
CA THR A 277 -1.63 22.23 10.20
C THR A 277 -0.98 21.75 8.90
N LEU A 278 0.14 21.03 8.99
CA LEU A 278 0.79 20.40 7.83
C LEU A 278 -0.08 19.29 7.20
N ASP A 279 -0.78 18.52 8.02
CA ASP A 279 -1.57 17.38 7.55
C ASP A 279 -2.94 17.77 6.98
N ILE A 280 -3.58 18.81 7.53
CA ILE A 280 -4.89 19.27 7.06
C ILE A 280 -4.76 20.39 6.03
N ALA A 281 -3.91 21.38 6.27
CA ALA A 281 -3.82 22.60 5.46
C ALA A 281 -2.61 22.66 4.52
N GLY A 282 -1.67 21.69 4.61
CA GLY A 282 -0.50 21.63 3.73
C GLY A 282 0.44 22.84 3.84
N ARG A 283 0.53 23.46 5.01
CA ARG A 283 1.40 24.60 5.30
C ARG A 283 1.90 24.59 6.73
N LEU A 284 2.91 25.40 7.01
CA LEU A 284 3.27 25.70 8.40
C LEU A 284 2.20 26.57 9.07
N PRO A 285 2.02 26.50 10.39
CA PRO A 285 1.24 27.49 11.15
C PRO A 285 1.84 28.89 10.95
N THR A 286 0.99 29.90 10.93
CA THR A 286 1.47 31.27 11.02
C THR A 286 2.00 31.54 12.43
N MET A 287 2.85 32.56 12.59
CA MET A 287 3.35 32.98 13.90
C MET A 287 2.20 33.33 14.86
N GLU A 288 1.17 33.98 14.35
CA GLU A 288 0.00 34.36 15.13
C GLU A 288 -0.81 33.14 15.58
N GLU A 289 -1.05 32.18 14.68
CA GLU A 289 -1.69 30.88 15.02
C GLU A 289 -0.89 30.13 16.12
N ALA A 290 0.44 30.12 15.98
CA ALA A 290 1.30 29.46 16.96
C ALA A 290 1.23 30.14 18.34
N ARG A 291 1.32 31.48 18.37
CA ARG A 291 1.24 32.24 19.62
C ARG A 291 -0.10 32.05 20.31
N GLN A 292 -1.21 32.28 19.60
CA GLN A 292 -2.56 32.13 20.14
C GLN A 292 -2.83 30.73 20.67
N PHE A 293 -2.40 29.69 19.92
CA PHE A 293 -2.61 28.31 20.32
C PHE A 293 -1.79 27.92 21.56
N LEU A 294 -0.54 28.37 21.64
CA LEU A 294 0.34 28.07 22.78
C LEU A 294 -0.10 28.81 24.06
N GLU A 295 -0.63 30.02 23.93
CA GLU A 295 -1.15 30.83 25.04
C GLU A 295 -2.55 30.38 25.50
N ASP A 296 -3.30 29.66 24.66
CA ASP A 296 -4.63 29.15 25.00
C ASP A 296 -4.55 28.00 26.00
N GLY A 297 -5.04 28.23 27.23
CA GLY A 297 -5.08 27.24 28.33
C GLY A 297 -6.31 26.32 28.29
N SER A 298 -7.20 26.42 27.30
CA SER A 298 -8.42 25.62 27.27
C SER A 298 -8.16 24.18 26.86
N THR A 299 -8.94 23.23 27.44
CA THR A 299 -8.77 21.78 27.21
C THR A 299 -9.21 21.32 25.83
N ASP A 300 -10.06 22.09 25.14
CA ASP A 300 -10.62 21.78 23.81
C ASP A 300 -9.89 22.48 22.65
N LYS A 301 -8.78 23.17 22.93
CA LYS A 301 -8.06 23.96 21.91
C LYS A 301 -7.60 23.13 20.72
N ARG A 302 -7.22 21.86 20.93
CA ARG A 302 -6.82 20.96 19.84
C ARG A 302 -8.00 20.64 18.92
N ASP A 303 -9.17 20.38 19.49
CA ASP A 303 -10.40 20.11 18.73
C ASP A 303 -10.83 21.34 17.90
N ARG A 304 -10.82 22.53 18.52
CA ARG A 304 -11.11 23.77 17.81
C ARG A 304 -10.11 24.08 16.70
N CYS A 305 -8.84 23.73 16.91
CA CYS A 305 -7.82 23.89 15.88
C CYS A 305 -8.10 22.97 14.68
N ILE A 306 -8.44 21.70 14.91
CA ILE A 306 -8.82 20.77 13.85
C ILE A 306 -10.02 21.31 13.07
N ASP A 307 -11.09 21.71 13.75
CA ASP A 307 -12.31 22.22 13.12
C ASP A 307 -12.04 23.49 12.28
N ARG A 308 -11.27 24.43 12.80
CA ARG A 308 -10.85 25.65 12.09
C ARG A 308 -10.06 25.33 10.82
N LEU A 309 -9.13 24.39 10.88
CA LEU A 309 -8.33 23.98 9.73
C LEU A 309 -9.18 23.30 8.64
N LEU A 310 -10.13 22.46 9.02
CA LEU A 310 -11.06 21.80 8.11
C LEU A 310 -12.02 22.77 7.39
N GLU A 311 -12.32 23.92 8.01
CA GLU A 311 -13.16 24.97 7.40
C GLU A 311 -12.33 26.00 6.60
N SER A 312 -11.00 25.90 6.62
CA SER A 312 -10.14 26.82 5.87
C SER A 312 -10.07 26.50 4.37
N SER A 313 -9.81 27.53 3.55
CA SER A 313 -9.52 27.32 2.13
C SER A 313 -8.24 26.51 1.89
N ASP A 314 -7.30 26.54 2.85
CA ASP A 314 -6.05 25.78 2.79
C ASP A 314 -6.29 24.27 2.74
N TYR A 315 -7.31 23.76 3.48
CA TYR A 315 -7.75 22.37 3.41
C TYR A 315 -8.17 21.99 1.99
N ALA A 316 -9.04 22.81 1.38
CA ALA A 316 -9.53 22.53 0.04
C ALA A 316 -8.40 22.57 -1.01
N ASP A 317 -7.51 23.55 -0.93
CA ASP A 317 -6.35 23.69 -1.81
C ASP A 317 -5.41 22.47 -1.70
N TYR A 318 -5.09 22.05 -0.47
CA TYR A 318 -4.16 20.94 -0.23
C TYR A 318 -4.72 19.60 -0.69
N PHE A 319 -5.97 19.30 -0.35
CA PHE A 319 -6.60 18.05 -0.80
C PHE A 319 -6.90 18.06 -2.29
N ALA A 320 -7.20 19.22 -2.89
CA ALA A 320 -7.31 19.34 -4.34
C ALA A 320 -5.98 19.04 -5.05
N ASN A 321 -4.86 19.52 -4.53
CA ASN A 321 -3.54 19.19 -5.06
C ASN A 321 -3.29 17.66 -5.04
N LYS A 322 -3.57 17.00 -3.91
CA LYS A 322 -3.41 15.56 -3.78
C LYS A 322 -4.31 14.78 -4.75
N TRP A 323 -5.59 15.10 -4.81
CA TRP A 323 -6.55 14.40 -5.65
C TRP A 323 -6.38 14.71 -7.14
N SER A 324 -5.93 15.92 -7.50
CA SER A 324 -5.52 16.24 -8.88
C SER A 324 -4.42 15.29 -9.37
N ALA A 325 -3.43 15.00 -8.55
CA ALA A 325 -2.37 14.06 -8.90
C ALA A 325 -2.92 12.63 -9.04
N LEU A 326 -3.73 12.15 -8.09
CA LEU A 326 -4.33 10.81 -8.09
C LEU A 326 -5.30 10.60 -9.25
N LEU A 327 -6.09 11.62 -9.58
CA LEU A 327 -7.03 11.62 -10.71
C LEU A 327 -6.34 11.91 -12.04
N ARG A 328 -5.00 11.94 -12.05
CA ARG A 328 -4.18 12.11 -13.24
C ARG A 328 -4.52 13.38 -14.02
N ASN A 329 -4.71 14.52 -13.30
CA ASN A 329 -4.93 15.82 -13.94
C ASN A 329 -3.65 16.30 -14.65
N LYS A 330 -3.25 15.55 -15.69
CA LYS A 330 -2.03 15.74 -16.45
C LYS A 330 -2.26 16.57 -17.69
N ARG A 331 -1.51 17.66 -17.84
CA ARG A 331 -1.52 18.47 -19.05
C ARG A 331 -0.50 17.94 -20.06
N ALA A 332 -0.98 17.14 -21.02
CA ALA A 332 -0.15 16.58 -22.08
C ALA A 332 0.06 17.56 -23.26
N LEU A 333 -0.90 18.45 -23.52
CA LEU A 333 -0.87 19.44 -24.60
C LEU A 333 -1.23 20.84 -24.08
N PRO A 334 -0.72 21.93 -24.68
CA PRO A 334 -1.09 23.30 -24.31
C PRO A 334 -2.61 23.55 -24.37
N ALA A 335 -3.32 22.98 -25.33
CA ALA A 335 -4.77 23.09 -25.49
C ALA A 335 -5.57 22.52 -24.30
N HIS A 336 -4.98 21.61 -23.53
CA HIS A 336 -5.64 21.01 -22.35
C HIS A 336 -5.72 21.95 -21.13
N LYS A 337 -5.15 23.16 -21.18
CA LYS A 337 -5.03 24.06 -20.04
C LYS A 337 -6.37 24.34 -19.37
N HIS A 338 -7.39 24.74 -20.15
CA HIS A 338 -8.70 25.10 -19.61
C HIS A 338 -9.36 23.93 -18.89
N GLY A 339 -9.43 22.76 -19.51
CA GLY A 339 -10.01 21.57 -18.89
C GLY A 339 -9.26 21.13 -17.64
N ASN A 340 -7.92 21.18 -17.61
CA ASN A 340 -7.15 20.84 -16.41
C ASN A 340 -7.42 21.81 -15.26
N TYR A 341 -7.53 23.13 -15.55
CA TYR A 341 -7.82 24.13 -14.52
C TYR A 341 -9.25 24.00 -14.01
N ALA A 342 -10.23 23.84 -14.91
CA ALA A 342 -11.62 23.61 -14.52
C ALA A 342 -11.76 22.34 -13.65
N PHE A 343 -11.03 21.27 -13.99
CA PHE A 343 -11.04 20.04 -13.20
C PHE A 343 -10.39 20.23 -11.81
N TYR A 344 -9.29 20.96 -11.73
CA TYR A 344 -8.68 21.33 -10.44
C TYR A 344 -9.65 22.15 -9.58
N ASP A 345 -10.28 23.17 -10.15
CA ASP A 345 -11.22 24.03 -9.44
C ASP A 345 -12.45 23.23 -8.97
N TRP A 346 -12.97 22.34 -9.80
CA TRP A 346 -14.06 21.45 -9.42
C TRP A 346 -13.67 20.51 -8.24
N ILE A 347 -12.45 19.94 -8.25
CA ILE A 347 -11.95 19.12 -7.15
C ILE A 347 -11.88 19.98 -5.88
N ARG A 348 -11.26 21.17 -5.97
CA ARG A 348 -11.13 22.09 -4.83
C ARG A 348 -12.48 22.47 -4.23
N ASP A 349 -13.43 22.83 -5.07
CA ASP A 349 -14.77 23.22 -4.64
C ASP A 349 -15.53 22.04 -4.01
N SER A 350 -15.34 20.83 -4.52
CA SER A 350 -15.91 19.60 -3.91
C SER A 350 -15.39 19.39 -2.48
N PHE A 351 -14.10 19.60 -2.21
CA PHE A 351 -13.53 19.51 -0.86
C PHE A 351 -13.99 20.68 0.03
N SER A 352 -14.04 21.88 -0.50
CA SER A 352 -14.52 23.07 0.22
C SER A 352 -15.96 22.88 0.70
N GLN A 353 -16.84 22.37 -0.18
CA GLN A 353 -18.25 22.12 0.10
C GLN A 353 -18.50 20.80 0.85
N ASN A 354 -17.45 20.04 1.13
CA ASN A 354 -17.54 18.71 1.76
C ASN A 354 -18.51 17.77 1.03
N VAL A 355 -18.42 17.73 -0.32
CA VAL A 355 -19.25 16.82 -1.12
C VAL A 355 -19.04 15.40 -0.65
N PRO A 356 -20.10 14.63 -0.34
CA PRO A 356 -19.95 13.22 0.05
C PRO A 356 -19.13 12.42 -0.94
N TYR A 357 -18.20 11.59 -0.44
CA TYR A 357 -17.22 10.93 -1.28
C TYR A 357 -17.84 9.98 -2.33
N ASP A 358 -18.95 9.34 -2.03
CA ASP A 358 -19.71 8.52 -2.97
C ASP A 358 -20.23 9.37 -4.15
N GLN A 359 -20.70 10.59 -3.88
CA GLN A 359 -21.13 11.53 -4.92
C GLN A 359 -19.97 12.09 -5.72
N PHE A 360 -18.86 12.43 -5.04
CA PHE A 360 -17.63 12.85 -5.71
C PHE A 360 -17.16 11.79 -6.72
N VAL A 361 -17.12 10.51 -6.34
CA VAL A 361 -16.72 9.41 -7.22
C VAL A 361 -17.75 9.19 -8.33
N ARG A 362 -19.05 9.32 -8.05
CA ARG A 362 -20.13 9.21 -9.06
C ARG A 362 -19.98 10.25 -10.14
N GLN A 363 -19.70 11.49 -9.75
CA GLN A 363 -19.51 12.59 -10.69
C GLN A 363 -18.30 12.38 -11.62
N ILE A 364 -17.28 11.63 -11.19
CA ILE A 364 -16.11 11.27 -12.01
C ILE A 364 -16.42 10.07 -12.92
N ILE A 365 -16.83 8.97 -12.33
CA ILE A 365 -17.01 7.69 -13.06
C ILE A 365 -18.15 7.78 -14.09
N ALA A 366 -19.24 8.44 -13.75
CA ALA A 366 -20.40 8.59 -14.64
C ALA A 366 -20.43 9.95 -15.38
N ALA A 367 -19.31 10.67 -15.42
CA ALA A 367 -19.21 11.96 -16.09
C ALA A 367 -19.59 11.87 -17.57
N SER A 368 -20.37 12.84 -18.05
CA SER A 368 -20.76 13.00 -19.46
C SER A 368 -20.83 14.47 -19.80
N GLY A 369 -20.59 14.85 -21.03
CA GLY A 369 -20.49 16.22 -21.50
C GLY A 369 -19.08 16.61 -21.90
N ASP A 370 -18.78 17.88 -21.97
CA ASP A 370 -17.43 18.41 -22.19
C ASP A 370 -16.84 19.00 -20.91
N THR A 371 -15.62 19.47 -20.99
CA THR A 371 -14.90 20.00 -19.82
C THR A 371 -15.39 21.35 -19.33
N ALA A 372 -16.11 22.12 -20.16
CA ALA A 372 -16.69 23.41 -19.76
C ALA A 372 -17.93 23.21 -18.91
N ASP A 373 -18.81 22.31 -19.34
CA ASP A 373 -20.07 22.03 -18.63
C ASP A 373 -19.91 21.04 -17.48
N ASN A 374 -18.98 20.07 -17.61
CA ASN A 374 -18.76 19.00 -16.64
C ASN A 374 -17.26 18.66 -16.47
N PRO A 375 -16.50 19.44 -15.71
CA PRO A 375 -15.06 19.29 -15.54
C PRO A 375 -14.54 17.86 -15.23
N PRO A 376 -15.26 17.01 -14.46
CA PRO A 376 -14.86 15.61 -14.21
C PRO A 376 -14.63 14.75 -15.45
N VAL A 377 -15.19 15.10 -16.62
CA VAL A 377 -14.90 14.37 -17.87
C VAL A 377 -13.42 14.42 -18.26
N THR A 378 -12.65 15.37 -17.71
CA THR A 378 -11.21 15.48 -17.91
C THR A 378 -10.47 14.20 -17.51
N TRP A 379 -10.95 13.45 -16.51
CA TRP A 379 -10.39 12.16 -16.13
C TRP A 379 -10.33 11.18 -17.30
N TYR A 380 -11.36 11.14 -18.15
CA TYR A 380 -11.41 10.24 -19.31
C TYR A 380 -10.35 10.56 -20.34
N ARG A 381 -9.74 11.73 -20.34
CA ARG A 381 -8.64 12.08 -21.23
C ARG A 381 -7.38 11.22 -20.99
N GLN A 382 -7.16 10.80 -19.76
CA GLN A 382 -6.03 9.95 -19.40
C GLN A 382 -6.35 8.46 -19.53
N VAL A 383 -7.60 8.07 -19.29
CA VAL A 383 -8.07 6.68 -19.35
C VAL A 383 -8.96 6.48 -20.59
N THR A 384 -8.30 6.26 -21.73
CA THR A 384 -8.99 6.30 -23.03
C THR A 384 -9.69 5.00 -23.41
N THR A 385 -9.39 3.88 -22.76
CA THR A 385 -9.95 2.55 -23.07
C THR A 385 -10.72 1.98 -21.88
N PRO A 386 -11.71 1.11 -22.10
CA PRO A 386 -12.44 0.44 -21.01
C PRO A 386 -11.51 -0.30 -20.03
N THR A 387 -10.40 -0.85 -20.51
CA THR A 387 -9.41 -1.52 -19.65
C THR A 387 -8.63 -0.54 -18.79
N ALA A 388 -8.22 0.62 -19.34
CA ALA A 388 -7.57 1.67 -18.55
C ALA A 388 -8.53 2.28 -17.52
N GLN A 389 -9.81 2.48 -17.88
CA GLN A 389 -10.85 2.97 -16.98
C GLN A 389 -11.10 2.01 -15.82
N LEU A 390 -11.18 0.71 -16.12
CA LEU A 390 -11.25 -0.33 -15.09
C LEU A 390 -10.04 -0.28 -14.15
N GLU A 391 -8.82 -0.27 -14.70
CA GLU A 391 -7.58 -0.37 -13.93
C GLU A 391 -7.41 0.82 -12.97
N ASP A 392 -7.62 2.04 -13.47
CA ASP A 392 -7.60 3.25 -12.64
C ASP A 392 -8.72 3.23 -11.59
N THR A 393 -9.96 2.83 -11.97
CA THR A 393 -11.07 2.73 -11.02
C THR A 393 -10.78 1.73 -9.90
N ALA A 394 -10.28 0.55 -10.25
CA ALA A 394 -9.97 -0.49 -9.27
C ALA A 394 -8.83 -0.07 -8.33
N GLN A 395 -7.77 0.52 -8.86
CA GLN A 395 -6.62 0.94 -8.08
C GLN A 395 -6.93 2.15 -7.19
N LEU A 396 -7.61 3.16 -7.74
CA LEU A 396 -7.87 4.42 -7.05
C LEU A 396 -8.98 4.29 -6.01
N PHE A 397 -10.10 3.68 -6.38
CA PHE A 397 -11.32 3.69 -5.57
C PHE A 397 -11.58 2.37 -4.83
N LEU A 398 -10.98 1.26 -5.27
CA LEU A 398 -11.17 -0.05 -4.63
C LEU A 398 -9.86 -0.58 -4.00
N GLY A 399 -8.75 0.13 -4.14
CA GLY A 399 -7.46 -0.28 -3.58
C GLY A 399 -6.95 -1.62 -4.13
N THR A 400 -7.34 -1.98 -5.35
CA THR A 400 -7.03 -3.29 -5.93
C THR A 400 -6.35 -3.14 -7.29
N ARG A 401 -5.18 -3.75 -7.46
CA ARG A 401 -4.43 -3.75 -8.72
C ARG A 401 -4.87 -4.92 -9.58
N LEU A 402 -5.54 -4.67 -10.71
CA LEU A 402 -6.11 -5.72 -11.57
C LEU A 402 -5.34 -5.97 -12.87
N GLN A 403 -4.29 -5.22 -13.18
CA GLN A 403 -3.57 -5.28 -14.45
C GLN A 403 -3.13 -6.71 -14.82
N CYS A 404 -2.69 -7.50 -13.84
CA CYS A 404 -2.28 -8.88 -14.08
C CYS A 404 -3.42 -9.75 -14.63
N ALA A 405 -4.66 -9.50 -14.20
CA ALA A 405 -5.82 -10.28 -14.62
C ALA A 405 -6.23 -10.05 -16.08
N GLN A 406 -5.64 -9.08 -16.78
CA GLN A 406 -5.84 -8.86 -18.22
C GLN A 406 -5.36 -10.03 -19.07
N CYS A 407 -4.23 -10.65 -18.71
CA CYS A 407 -3.56 -11.66 -19.54
C CYS A 407 -3.66 -13.07 -18.97
N HIS A 408 -3.79 -13.20 -17.65
CA HIS A 408 -3.88 -14.48 -16.92
C HIS A 408 -4.62 -14.26 -15.59
N HIS A 409 -4.97 -15.31 -14.88
CA HIS A 409 -5.51 -15.17 -13.52
C HIS A 409 -4.52 -14.39 -12.64
N HIS A 410 -5.06 -13.55 -11.76
CA HIS A 410 -4.22 -12.71 -10.90
C HIS A 410 -3.34 -13.59 -9.98
N PRO A 411 -1.99 -13.40 -9.95
CA PRO A 411 -1.08 -14.35 -9.29
C PRO A 411 -1.19 -14.37 -7.76
N TYR A 412 -1.74 -13.32 -7.16
CA TYR A 412 -1.82 -13.14 -5.70
C TYR A 412 -3.26 -12.94 -5.21
N GLU A 413 -4.23 -13.07 -6.11
CA GLU A 413 -5.65 -12.88 -5.85
C GLU A 413 -6.49 -13.93 -6.58
N LYS A 414 -7.77 -14.01 -6.24
CA LYS A 414 -8.72 -14.92 -6.87
C LYS A 414 -9.29 -14.43 -8.22
N TRP A 415 -8.92 -13.22 -8.65
CA TRP A 415 -9.52 -12.60 -9.82
C TRP A 415 -9.06 -13.25 -11.11
N SER A 416 -10.04 -13.68 -11.90
CA SER A 416 -9.83 -14.28 -13.20
C SER A 416 -9.85 -13.23 -14.31
N GLN A 417 -9.46 -13.65 -15.53
CA GLN A 417 -9.67 -12.84 -16.73
C GLN A 417 -11.17 -12.54 -16.96
N GLN A 418 -12.05 -13.46 -16.58
CA GLN A 418 -13.49 -13.25 -16.67
C GLN A 418 -13.92 -12.08 -15.79
N ASP A 419 -13.46 -12.02 -14.53
CA ASP A 419 -13.75 -10.91 -13.61
C ASP A 419 -13.22 -9.58 -14.17
N TYR A 420 -12.00 -9.58 -14.69
CA TYR A 420 -11.39 -8.40 -15.32
C TYR A 420 -12.22 -7.86 -16.48
N TYR A 421 -12.56 -8.72 -17.45
CA TYR A 421 -13.32 -8.27 -18.63
C TYR A 421 -14.79 -7.96 -18.31
N SER A 422 -15.39 -8.64 -17.32
CA SER A 422 -16.73 -8.30 -16.82
C SER A 422 -16.76 -6.93 -16.15
N PHE A 423 -15.71 -6.58 -15.40
CA PHE A 423 -15.61 -5.24 -14.84
C PHE A 423 -15.38 -4.18 -15.94
N ALA A 424 -14.52 -4.45 -16.93
CA ALA A 424 -14.30 -3.55 -18.08
C ALA A 424 -15.60 -3.29 -18.88
N ALA A 425 -16.54 -4.24 -18.88
CA ALA A 425 -17.78 -4.11 -19.60
C ALA A 425 -18.67 -2.94 -19.10
N PHE A 426 -18.50 -2.47 -17.87
CA PHE A 426 -19.17 -1.25 -17.39
C PHE A 426 -18.81 0.00 -18.19
N PHE A 427 -17.63 0.02 -18.79
CA PHE A 427 -17.12 1.14 -19.59
C PHE A 427 -17.26 0.92 -21.11
N SER A 428 -17.86 -0.19 -21.55
CA SER A 428 -17.95 -0.56 -22.96
C SER A 428 -18.80 0.39 -23.80
N THR A 429 -19.69 1.13 -23.19
CA THR A 429 -20.60 2.09 -23.85
C THR A 429 -20.12 3.54 -23.76
N VAL A 430 -18.94 3.78 -23.18
CA VAL A 430 -18.33 5.12 -23.15
C VAL A 430 -17.87 5.48 -24.55
N ALA A 431 -18.41 6.56 -25.10
CA ALA A 431 -18.08 7.06 -26.43
C ALA A 431 -17.52 8.50 -26.33
N ARG A 432 -16.83 8.90 -27.40
CA ARG A 432 -16.14 10.18 -27.51
C ARG A 432 -16.45 10.85 -28.84
N LYS A 433 -16.51 12.17 -28.85
CA LYS A 433 -16.50 12.99 -30.07
C LYS A 433 -15.68 14.25 -29.80
N PRO A 434 -15.16 14.94 -30.84
CA PRO A 434 -14.52 16.23 -30.67
C PRO A 434 -15.43 17.23 -29.98
N GLY A 435 -14.87 18.03 -29.06
CA GLY A 435 -15.52 19.15 -28.42
C GLY A 435 -15.57 20.39 -29.32
N ALA A 436 -16.06 21.50 -28.77
CA ALA A 436 -16.12 22.79 -29.47
C ALA A 436 -14.72 23.41 -29.59
N ASP A 437 -13.89 23.28 -28.56
CA ASP A 437 -12.56 23.87 -28.53
C ASP A 437 -11.47 22.87 -28.97
N PRO A 438 -10.36 23.35 -29.55
CA PRO A 438 -9.25 22.48 -29.93
C PRO A 438 -8.68 21.71 -28.73
N GLY A 439 -8.60 20.39 -28.86
CA GLY A 439 -8.11 19.50 -27.80
C GLY A 439 -9.15 19.08 -26.76
N GLU A 440 -10.39 19.57 -26.88
CA GLU A 440 -11.49 19.14 -26.04
C GLU A 440 -12.25 17.96 -26.66
N GLU A 441 -12.78 17.11 -25.79
CA GLU A 441 -13.60 15.97 -26.13
C GLU A 441 -14.90 15.97 -25.34
N VAL A 442 -15.98 15.57 -26.00
CA VAL A 442 -17.25 15.27 -25.35
C VAL A 442 -17.34 13.79 -25.04
N ILE A 443 -17.52 13.45 -23.77
CA ILE A 443 -17.74 12.07 -23.32
C ILE A 443 -19.25 11.85 -23.17
N TYR A 444 -19.73 10.71 -23.66
CA TYR A 444 -21.15 10.40 -23.54
C TYR A 444 -21.38 8.88 -23.47
N HIS A 445 -22.51 8.50 -22.89
CA HIS A 445 -23.01 7.14 -22.95
C HIS A 445 -23.64 6.87 -24.32
N LYS A 446 -23.10 5.91 -25.06
CA LYS A 446 -23.68 5.41 -26.30
C LYS A 446 -24.66 4.30 -25.97
N ARG A 447 -25.95 4.51 -26.28
CA ARG A 447 -27.01 3.51 -26.12
C ARG A 447 -26.63 2.16 -26.76
N GLY A 448 -26.85 1.08 -26.03
CA GLY A 448 -26.57 -0.26 -26.51
C GLY A 448 -26.32 -1.26 -25.37
N VAL A 449 -26.25 -2.54 -25.74
CA VAL A 449 -25.97 -3.60 -24.76
C VAL A 449 -24.54 -3.49 -24.25
N ALA A 450 -24.39 -3.28 -22.96
CA ALA A 450 -23.08 -3.26 -22.33
C ALA A 450 -22.44 -4.66 -22.35
N SER A 451 -21.31 -4.78 -23.06
CA SER A 451 -20.53 -6.02 -23.10
C SER A 451 -19.12 -5.75 -23.55
N PHE A 452 -18.21 -6.61 -23.13
CA PHE A 452 -16.80 -6.55 -23.54
C PHE A 452 -16.32 -7.94 -23.97
N VAL A 453 -15.39 -8.01 -24.91
CA VAL A 453 -14.90 -9.32 -25.40
C VAL A 453 -13.76 -9.79 -24.51
N ASN A 454 -13.90 -10.94 -23.87
CA ASN A 454 -12.80 -11.61 -23.22
C ASN A 454 -11.79 -12.07 -24.28
N LYS A 455 -10.61 -11.50 -24.29
CA LYS A 455 -9.59 -11.73 -25.33
C LYS A 455 -9.11 -13.17 -25.40
N LYS A 456 -9.25 -13.93 -24.32
CA LYS A 456 -8.84 -15.34 -24.30
C LYS A 456 -9.90 -16.25 -24.92
N THR A 457 -11.14 -16.09 -24.49
CA THR A 457 -12.25 -16.97 -24.94
C THR A 457 -12.89 -16.47 -26.25
N SER A 458 -12.62 -15.22 -26.64
CA SER A 458 -13.30 -14.50 -27.74
C SER A 458 -14.82 -14.38 -27.54
N LEU A 459 -15.31 -14.61 -26.32
CA LEU A 459 -16.73 -14.52 -25.99
C LEU A 459 -17.05 -13.17 -25.36
N PRO A 460 -18.24 -12.60 -25.63
CA PRO A 460 -18.72 -11.41 -24.98
C PRO A 460 -19.06 -11.70 -23.51
N VAL A 461 -18.69 -10.80 -22.63
CA VAL A 461 -19.00 -10.84 -21.19
C VAL A 461 -19.83 -9.62 -20.80
N LYS A 462 -20.77 -9.79 -19.87
CA LYS A 462 -21.62 -8.73 -19.34
C LYS A 462 -20.97 -8.04 -18.14
N PRO A 463 -21.39 -6.80 -17.80
CA PRO A 463 -20.89 -6.09 -16.64
C PRO A 463 -21.12 -6.84 -15.33
N ALA A 464 -20.09 -6.95 -14.53
CA ALA A 464 -20.14 -7.45 -13.15
C ALA A 464 -19.05 -6.80 -12.29
N GLY A 465 -19.39 -6.43 -11.07
CA GLY A 465 -18.42 -6.02 -10.05
C GLY A 465 -17.58 -7.21 -9.55
N LEU A 466 -16.48 -6.93 -8.88
CA LEU A 466 -15.58 -7.98 -8.36
C LEU A 466 -16.30 -8.87 -7.33
N GLY A 467 -16.51 -10.13 -7.69
CA GLY A 467 -17.22 -11.10 -6.87
C GLY A 467 -18.75 -10.89 -6.80
N ALA A 468 -19.29 -9.98 -7.60
CA ALA A 468 -20.71 -9.70 -7.70
C ALA A 468 -21.37 -10.50 -8.82
N LYS A 469 -22.69 -10.54 -8.79
CA LYS A 469 -23.49 -11.08 -9.90
C LYS A 469 -23.44 -10.15 -11.10
N VAL A 470 -23.68 -10.70 -12.29
CA VAL A 470 -23.85 -9.90 -13.51
C VAL A 470 -24.94 -8.86 -13.32
N ALA A 471 -24.64 -7.61 -13.68
CA ALA A 471 -25.61 -6.53 -13.64
C ALA A 471 -26.65 -6.72 -14.76
N GLU A 472 -27.92 -6.59 -14.40
CA GLU A 472 -29.01 -6.58 -15.36
C GLU A 472 -29.27 -5.13 -15.79
N LEU A 473 -28.91 -4.79 -17.02
CA LEU A 473 -28.96 -3.44 -17.57
C LEU A 473 -29.76 -3.42 -18.85
N SER A 474 -30.62 -2.42 -18.97
CA SER A 474 -31.27 -2.07 -20.23
C SER A 474 -30.25 -1.42 -21.19
N PRO A 475 -30.44 -1.53 -22.51
CA PRO A 475 -29.62 -0.80 -23.47
C PRO A 475 -29.65 0.72 -23.34
N ASP A 476 -30.60 1.28 -22.61
CA ASP A 476 -30.74 2.71 -22.34
C ASP A 476 -30.05 3.15 -21.04
N ASP A 477 -29.72 2.21 -20.15
CA ASP A 477 -29.07 2.49 -18.88
C ASP A 477 -27.59 2.78 -19.09
N ASP A 478 -27.05 3.78 -18.40
CA ASP A 478 -25.61 4.00 -18.33
C ASP A 478 -24.95 3.01 -17.36
N PRO A 479 -24.18 2.04 -17.83
CA PRO A 479 -23.59 1.01 -16.97
C PRO A 479 -22.69 1.56 -15.86
N ARG A 480 -22.13 2.75 -16.04
CA ARG A 480 -21.27 3.41 -15.05
C ARG A 480 -22.03 3.78 -13.79
N GLN A 481 -23.32 4.11 -13.90
CA GLN A 481 -24.18 4.34 -12.73
C GLN A 481 -24.31 3.07 -11.88
N ALA A 482 -24.61 1.93 -12.51
CA ALA A 482 -24.69 0.64 -11.83
C ALA A 482 -23.35 0.21 -11.21
N LEU A 483 -22.23 0.58 -11.84
CA LEU A 483 -20.90 0.38 -11.25
C LEU A 483 -20.78 1.13 -9.93
N VAL A 484 -21.11 2.41 -9.91
CA VAL A 484 -21.02 3.21 -8.68
C VAL A 484 -22.03 2.72 -7.64
N ASP A 485 -23.25 2.35 -8.03
CA ASP A 485 -24.23 1.76 -7.10
C ASP A 485 -23.68 0.49 -6.41
N TRP A 486 -22.97 -0.38 -7.17
CA TRP A 486 -22.28 -1.52 -6.60
C TRP A 486 -21.10 -1.09 -5.70
N MET A 487 -20.34 -0.06 -6.08
CA MET A 487 -19.19 0.42 -5.28
C MET A 487 -19.63 0.95 -3.91
N VAL A 488 -20.72 1.71 -3.86
CA VAL A 488 -21.22 2.34 -2.62
C VAL A 488 -22.12 1.43 -1.79
N SER A 489 -22.47 0.25 -2.31
CA SER A 489 -23.30 -0.73 -1.60
C SER A 489 -22.65 -1.13 -0.26
N PRO A 490 -23.45 -1.29 0.82
CA PRO A 490 -22.95 -1.73 2.12
C PRO A 490 -22.22 -3.08 2.10
N GLU A 491 -22.52 -3.94 1.12
CA GLU A 491 -21.87 -5.24 0.94
C GLU A 491 -20.51 -5.11 0.23
N ASN A 492 -20.19 -3.95 -0.34
CA ASN A 492 -18.92 -3.74 -1.01
C ASN A 492 -17.78 -3.65 0.01
N ARG A 493 -16.81 -4.56 -0.11
CA ARG A 493 -15.69 -4.70 0.83
C ARG A 493 -14.45 -3.90 0.44
N PHE A 494 -14.53 -3.09 -0.62
CA PHE A 494 -13.37 -2.40 -1.19
C PHE A 494 -13.46 -0.90 -1.05
N PHE A 495 -14.58 -0.29 -1.40
CA PHE A 495 -14.72 1.15 -1.60
C PHE A 495 -14.42 1.98 -0.34
N ALA A 496 -15.18 1.77 0.73
CA ALA A 496 -14.94 2.49 1.98
C ALA A 496 -13.60 2.12 2.64
N PRO A 497 -13.22 0.81 2.74
CA PRO A 497 -11.90 0.45 3.26
C PRO A 497 -10.73 1.04 2.49
N ALA A 498 -10.79 1.13 1.15
CA ALA A 498 -9.72 1.72 0.35
C ALA A 498 -9.51 3.20 0.68
N LEU A 499 -10.59 3.98 0.79
CA LEU A 499 -10.48 5.39 1.14
C LEU A 499 -9.96 5.60 2.57
N VAL A 500 -10.57 4.93 3.55
CA VAL A 500 -10.17 5.13 4.96
C VAL A 500 -8.72 4.71 5.18
N ASN A 501 -8.24 3.67 4.49
CA ASN A 501 -6.84 3.25 4.53
C ASN A 501 -5.90 4.31 3.93
N ARG A 502 -6.29 4.92 2.81
CA ARG A 502 -5.54 6.03 2.17
C ARG A 502 -5.45 7.25 3.07
N TYR A 503 -6.55 7.63 3.72
CA TYR A 503 -6.56 8.74 4.68
C TYR A 503 -5.79 8.39 5.95
N TRP A 504 -5.93 7.19 6.47
CA TRP A 504 -5.10 6.70 7.58
C TRP A 504 -3.61 6.81 7.26
N LYS A 505 -3.17 6.35 6.08
CA LYS A 505 -1.78 6.50 5.62
C LYS A 505 -1.37 7.97 5.52
N HIS A 506 -2.24 8.84 5.02
CA HIS A 506 -1.95 10.27 4.92
C HIS A 506 -1.61 10.87 6.30
N PHE A 507 -2.41 10.57 7.32
CA PHE A 507 -2.23 11.13 8.66
C PHE A 507 -1.14 10.40 9.47
N LEU A 508 -1.04 9.08 9.39
CA LEU A 508 -0.14 8.25 10.21
C LEU A 508 1.12 7.76 9.46
N ASN A 509 1.35 8.21 8.23
CA ASN A 509 2.48 7.84 7.37
C ASN A 509 2.53 6.38 6.91
N ARG A 510 1.75 5.48 7.48
CA ARG A 510 1.61 4.07 7.07
C ARG A 510 0.15 3.69 7.01
N GLY A 511 -0.22 2.95 5.96
CA GLY A 511 -1.54 2.36 5.85
C GLY A 511 -1.73 1.19 6.82
N LEU A 512 -2.96 0.91 7.19
CA LEU A 512 -3.33 -0.35 7.82
C LEU A 512 -3.06 -1.52 6.86
N VAL A 513 -3.26 -1.28 5.57
CA VAL A 513 -2.74 -2.05 4.45
C VAL A 513 -1.73 -1.18 3.71
N ASP A 514 -0.52 -1.66 3.51
CA ASP A 514 0.55 -0.91 2.83
C ASP A 514 1.23 -1.82 1.77
N PRO A 515 1.33 -1.41 0.50
CA PRO A 515 0.82 -0.15 -0.09
C PRO A 515 -0.70 -0.02 -0.03
N GLU A 516 -1.21 1.23 0.02
CA GLU A 516 -2.64 1.54 0.21
C GLU A 516 -3.54 1.12 -0.96
N ASP A 517 -2.96 0.86 -2.12
CA ASP A 517 -3.64 0.41 -3.35
C ASP A 517 -3.45 -1.10 -3.61
N ASP A 518 -3.03 -1.86 -2.59
CA ASP A 518 -2.79 -3.30 -2.68
C ASP A 518 -3.54 -4.05 -1.56
N MET A 519 -4.87 -3.87 -1.53
CA MET A 519 -5.77 -4.44 -0.51
C MET A 519 -6.18 -5.89 -0.83
N ARG A 520 -5.27 -6.67 -1.39
CA ARG A 520 -5.49 -8.07 -1.71
C ARG A 520 -5.58 -8.94 -0.45
N ALA A 521 -6.27 -10.09 -0.55
CA ALA A 521 -6.42 -11.03 0.57
C ALA A 521 -5.09 -11.49 1.16
N THR A 522 -4.03 -11.54 0.33
CA THR A 522 -2.67 -11.96 0.72
C THR A 522 -1.82 -10.84 1.32
N ASN A 523 -2.35 -9.61 1.40
CA ASN A 523 -1.76 -8.46 2.10
C ASN A 523 -2.77 -7.93 3.14
N PRO A 524 -3.02 -8.67 4.23
CA PRO A 524 -4.04 -8.31 5.21
C PRO A 524 -3.66 -7.05 5.99
N ALA A 525 -4.67 -6.30 6.43
CA ALA A 525 -4.47 -5.15 7.29
C ALA A 525 -3.74 -5.53 8.59
N THR A 526 -2.83 -4.68 9.04
CA THR A 526 -2.13 -4.84 10.32
C THR A 526 -3.07 -4.78 11.52
N ASN A 527 -4.18 -4.04 11.40
CA ASN A 527 -5.28 -4.04 12.36
C ASN A 527 -6.62 -4.12 11.62
N PRO A 528 -7.12 -5.34 11.31
CA PRO A 528 -8.37 -5.51 10.58
C PRO A 528 -9.58 -4.91 11.30
N ALA A 529 -9.64 -5.02 12.63
CA ALA A 529 -10.73 -4.46 13.41
C ALA A 529 -10.81 -2.94 13.30
N LEU A 530 -9.65 -2.27 13.25
CA LEU A 530 -9.59 -0.82 13.06
C LEU A 530 -10.02 -0.43 11.64
N LEU A 531 -9.56 -1.15 10.62
CA LEU A 531 -9.95 -0.88 9.23
C LEU A 531 -11.46 -1.03 9.04
N GLU A 532 -12.05 -2.08 9.60
CA GLU A 532 -13.49 -2.33 9.55
C GLU A 532 -14.28 -1.26 10.31
N ALA A 533 -13.85 -0.87 11.51
CA ALA A 533 -14.50 0.17 12.31
C ALA A 533 -14.45 1.53 11.63
N LEU A 534 -13.31 1.92 11.04
CA LEU A 534 -13.16 3.14 10.28
C LEU A 534 -14.05 3.14 9.03
N ALA A 535 -14.05 2.04 8.27
CA ALA A 535 -14.90 1.91 7.08
C ALA A 535 -16.39 2.00 7.44
N LYS A 536 -16.80 1.34 8.52
CA LYS A 536 -18.17 1.42 9.02
C LYS A 536 -18.53 2.85 9.44
N HIS A 537 -17.69 3.51 10.22
CA HIS A 537 -17.89 4.90 10.64
C HIS A 537 -18.04 5.82 9.42
N PHE A 538 -17.21 5.65 8.40
CA PHE A 538 -17.26 6.46 7.17
C PHE A 538 -18.55 6.25 6.38
N VAL A 539 -19.07 5.02 6.30
CA VAL A 539 -20.38 4.73 5.68
C VAL A 539 -21.53 5.31 6.52
N ASP A 540 -21.48 5.14 7.85
CA ASP A 540 -22.50 5.64 8.77
C ASP A 540 -22.59 7.18 8.76
N SER A 541 -21.45 7.88 8.58
CA SER A 541 -21.36 9.34 8.40
C SER A 541 -21.73 9.81 6.98
N LYS A 542 -22.27 8.92 6.13
CA LYS A 542 -22.65 9.20 4.74
C LYS A 542 -21.48 9.71 3.90
N PHE A 543 -20.34 9.04 4.06
CA PHE A 543 -19.09 9.33 3.32
C PHE A 543 -18.54 10.75 3.52
N ASP A 544 -18.71 11.31 4.73
CA ASP A 544 -18.21 12.64 5.11
C ASP A 544 -16.70 12.60 5.35
N LEU A 545 -15.95 13.30 4.46
CA LEU A 545 -14.49 13.33 4.52
C LEU A 545 -13.96 14.18 5.68
N LYS A 546 -14.59 15.29 5.99
CA LYS A 546 -14.19 16.15 7.12
C LYS A 546 -14.42 15.45 8.46
N ASP A 547 -15.50 14.68 8.58
CA ASP A 547 -15.78 13.89 9.78
C ASP A 547 -14.75 12.76 9.97
N LEU A 548 -14.37 12.06 8.91
CA LEU A 548 -13.29 11.06 8.95
C LEU A 548 -11.97 11.66 9.43
N ILE A 549 -11.56 12.81 8.87
CA ILE A 549 -10.33 13.50 9.26
C ILE A 549 -10.41 13.94 10.72
N ARG A 550 -11.51 14.54 11.12
CA ARG A 550 -11.77 14.97 12.50
C ARG A 550 -11.62 13.79 13.47
N THR A 551 -12.21 12.66 13.15
CA THR A 551 -12.17 11.44 13.95
C THR A 551 -10.74 10.91 14.10
N ILE A 552 -9.95 10.91 13.02
CA ILE A 552 -8.53 10.49 13.06
C ILE A 552 -7.71 11.47 13.91
N CYS A 553 -7.79 12.78 13.63
CA CYS A 553 -6.95 13.78 14.28
C CYS A 553 -7.25 14.00 15.77
N ARG A 554 -8.49 13.73 16.21
CA ARG A 554 -8.89 13.78 17.63
C ARG A 554 -8.43 12.57 18.42
N SER A 555 -8.07 11.44 17.76
CA SER A 555 -7.59 10.27 18.49
C SER A 555 -6.26 10.55 19.20
N SER A 556 -6.08 9.99 20.38
CA SER A 556 -4.79 9.95 21.06
C SER A 556 -3.72 9.25 20.21
N THR A 557 -4.11 8.27 19.42
CA THR A 557 -3.24 7.53 18.50
C THR A 557 -2.55 8.46 17.51
N TYR A 558 -3.27 9.42 16.91
CA TYR A 558 -2.68 10.44 16.02
C TYR A 558 -1.82 11.43 16.80
N GLN A 559 -2.20 11.73 18.04
CA GLN A 559 -1.54 12.72 18.88
C GLN A 559 -0.32 12.18 19.64
N LEU A 560 0.02 10.89 19.49
CA LEU A 560 1.24 10.34 20.10
C LEU A 560 2.49 11.07 19.60
N SER A 561 3.50 11.17 20.46
CA SER A 561 4.82 11.67 20.09
C SER A 561 5.50 10.75 19.09
N SER A 562 6.29 11.34 18.21
CA SER A 562 7.18 10.61 17.30
C SER A 562 8.44 10.06 17.98
N ILE A 563 8.76 10.57 19.17
CA ILE A 563 9.92 10.15 19.96
C ILE A 563 9.67 8.73 20.47
N PRO A 564 10.52 7.76 20.12
CA PRO A 564 10.34 6.41 20.60
C PRO A 564 10.69 6.28 22.08
N ASN A 565 9.97 5.42 22.79
CA ASN A 565 10.42 4.93 24.08
C ASN A 565 11.35 3.70 23.92
N LYS A 566 11.81 3.12 25.01
CA LYS A 566 12.73 1.97 24.98
C LYS A 566 12.14 0.70 24.32
N TYR A 567 10.84 0.65 24.07
CA TYR A 567 10.14 -0.54 23.57
C TYR A 567 9.65 -0.41 22.13
N ASN A 568 9.27 0.81 21.68
CA ASN A 568 8.58 1.00 20.40
C ASN A 568 9.43 1.58 19.26
N GLY A 569 10.76 1.67 19.46
CA GLY A 569 11.66 2.23 18.46
C GLY A 569 11.65 1.50 17.11
N LEU A 570 11.43 0.19 17.13
CA LEU A 570 11.34 -0.65 15.92
C LEU A 570 9.90 -0.85 15.43
N ASP A 571 8.90 -0.25 16.09
CA ASP A 571 7.51 -0.37 15.66
C ASP A 571 7.29 0.31 14.32
N LYS A 572 6.72 -0.46 13.40
CA LYS A 572 6.38 -0.02 12.03
C LYS A 572 4.91 -0.26 11.67
N HIS A 573 4.13 -0.95 12.53
CA HIS A 573 2.81 -1.48 12.15
C HIS A 573 1.72 -1.34 13.23
N ASN A 574 2.11 -1.02 14.48
CA ASN A 574 1.16 -1.03 15.59
C ASN A 574 0.72 0.37 16.04
N TYR A 575 1.31 1.42 15.46
CA TYR A 575 1.00 2.82 15.80
C TYR A 575 1.23 3.14 17.28
N ALA A 576 2.25 2.52 17.87
CA ALA A 576 2.67 2.81 19.25
C ALA A 576 3.34 4.18 19.38
N ARG A 577 3.61 4.86 18.29
CA ARG A 577 4.09 6.24 18.18
C ARG A 577 3.68 6.83 16.85
N TYR A 578 3.76 8.16 16.70
CA TYR A 578 3.64 8.78 15.38
C TYR A 578 4.85 8.43 14.53
N TYR A 579 4.65 8.10 13.25
CA TYR A 579 5.73 7.81 12.31
C TYR A 579 6.08 9.08 11.52
N PRO A 580 7.27 9.69 11.74
CA PRO A 580 7.67 10.89 11.03
C PRO A 580 7.67 10.68 9.52
N LYS A 581 7.21 11.68 8.78
CA LYS A 581 7.19 11.68 7.32
C LYS A 581 7.83 12.95 6.77
N ARG A 582 8.61 12.82 5.69
CA ARG A 582 9.14 13.98 4.99
C ARG A 582 7.99 14.82 4.43
N LEU A 583 8.15 16.14 4.44
CA LEU A 583 7.17 17.03 3.80
C LEU A 583 7.09 16.75 2.30
N ALA A 584 5.89 16.79 1.74
CA ALA A 584 5.66 16.73 0.31
C ALA A 584 6.38 17.91 -0.39
N ALA A 585 6.78 17.73 -1.65
CA ALA A 585 7.56 18.72 -2.40
C ALA A 585 6.91 20.11 -2.38
N GLU A 586 5.59 20.18 -2.59
CA GLU A 586 4.82 21.42 -2.62
C GLU A 586 4.79 22.08 -1.24
N VAL A 587 4.52 21.30 -0.20
CA VAL A 587 4.48 21.78 1.19
C VAL A 587 5.86 22.28 1.64
N LEU A 588 6.93 21.55 1.30
CA LEU A 588 8.30 21.97 1.62
C LEU A 588 8.69 23.23 0.85
N PHE A 589 8.34 23.34 -0.43
CA PHE A 589 8.57 24.54 -1.23
C PHE A 589 7.90 25.75 -0.59
N ASP A 590 6.62 25.64 -0.25
CA ASP A 590 5.86 26.72 0.38
C ASP A 590 6.39 27.05 1.80
N SER A 591 6.87 26.06 2.54
CA SER A 591 7.51 26.26 3.85
C SER A 591 8.81 27.09 3.72
N VAL A 592 9.65 26.79 2.70
CA VAL A 592 10.83 27.58 2.40
C VAL A 592 10.49 29.02 2.04
N GLN A 593 9.44 29.22 1.23
CA GLN A 593 8.96 30.58 0.90
C GLN A 593 8.50 31.34 2.15
N THR A 594 7.77 30.66 3.04
CA THR A 594 7.24 31.27 4.27
C THR A 594 8.35 31.73 5.22
N ILE A 595 9.36 30.88 5.47
CA ILE A 595 10.44 31.23 6.40
C ILE A 595 11.38 32.29 5.82
N SER A 596 11.65 32.26 4.51
CA SER A 596 12.50 33.24 3.83
C SER A 596 11.77 34.54 3.49
N ASN A 597 10.45 34.59 3.64
CA ASN A 597 9.58 35.68 3.19
C ASN A 597 9.77 35.99 1.69
N SER A 598 9.93 34.96 0.87
CA SER A 598 10.03 35.10 -0.57
C SER A 598 8.67 34.81 -1.23
N VAL A 599 8.39 35.49 -2.34
CA VAL A 599 7.12 35.38 -3.06
C VAL A 599 7.29 34.36 -4.20
N PRO A 600 6.54 33.26 -4.20
CA PRO A 600 6.57 32.32 -5.31
C PRO A 600 6.05 32.94 -6.60
N ASN A 601 6.66 32.58 -7.72
CA ASN A 601 6.27 33.07 -9.04
C ASN A 601 6.27 31.90 -10.03
N PHE A 602 5.09 31.44 -10.39
CA PHE A 602 4.88 30.42 -11.41
C PHE A 602 4.32 31.08 -12.67
N SER A 603 5.00 30.90 -13.80
CA SER A 603 4.62 31.53 -15.08
C SER A 603 3.17 31.22 -15.46
N GLY A 604 2.39 32.26 -15.69
CA GLY A 604 0.98 32.14 -16.08
C GLY A 604 -0.01 31.95 -14.92
N LEU A 605 0.46 32.09 -13.67
CA LEU A 605 -0.36 32.16 -12.47
C LEU A 605 -0.14 33.51 -11.75
N PRO A 606 -1.08 33.95 -10.89
CA PRO A 606 -0.89 35.13 -10.06
C PRO A 606 0.37 35.04 -9.19
N ALA A 607 1.05 36.15 -8.98
CA ALA A 607 2.16 36.22 -8.05
C ALA A 607 1.69 35.83 -6.63
N GLY A 608 2.49 35.02 -5.92
CA GLY A 608 2.12 34.53 -4.61
C GLY A 608 1.29 33.23 -4.61
N THR A 609 0.95 32.67 -5.80
CA THR A 609 0.33 31.35 -5.87
C THR A 609 1.26 30.32 -5.21
N ARG A 610 0.75 29.59 -4.21
CA ARG A 610 1.50 28.55 -3.50
C ARG A 610 1.67 27.29 -4.36
N ALA A 611 2.70 26.50 -4.09
CA ALA A 611 2.94 25.25 -4.82
C ALA A 611 1.81 24.23 -4.58
N VAL A 612 1.16 24.23 -3.40
CA VAL A 612 -0.04 23.41 -3.12
C VAL A 612 -1.27 23.83 -3.93
N GLN A 613 -1.26 24.98 -4.58
CA GLN A 613 -2.35 25.49 -5.43
C GLN A 613 -2.10 25.25 -6.92
N LEU A 614 -1.02 24.57 -7.30
CA LEU A 614 -0.69 24.32 -8.69
C LEU A 614 -1.70 23.36 -9.33
N PRO A 615 -2.40 23.79 -10.41
CA PRO A 615 -3.54 23.05 -10.92
C PRO A 615 -3.18 21.76 -11.67
N ASP A 616 -1.95 21.65 -12.20
CA ASP A 616 -1.52 20.46 -12.96
C ASP A 616 0.01 20.23 -12.91
N ASN A 617 0.48 19.18 -13.58
CA ASN A 617 1.88 18.77 -13.59
C ASN A 617 2.82 19.69 -14.41
N SER A 618 2.31 20.60 -15.24
CA SER A 618 3.14 21.36 -16.18
C SER A 618 4.18 22.25 -15.52
N PHE A 619 3.98 22.57 -14.25
CA PHE A 619 4.90 23.38 -13.45
C PHE A 619 6.13 22.59 -12.94
N ASN A 620 6.15 21.24 -13.06
CA ASN A 620 7.30 20.45 -12.68
C ASN A 620 8.53 20.78 -13.52
N ALA A 621 8.36 21.00 -14.83
CA ALA A 621 9.46 21.30 -15.74
C ALA A 621 10.10 22.68 -15.46
N SER A 622 9.37 23.62 -14.86
CA SER A 622 9.87 24.96 -14.52
C SER A 622 10.45 25.10 -13.12
N SER A 623 10.30 24.07 -12.28
CA SER A 623 10.80 24.06 -10.90
C SER A 623 11.62 22.81 -10.62
N TYR A 624 12.95 22.96 -10.62
CA TYR A 624 13.86 21.86 -10.25
C TYR A 624 13.62 21.40 -8.81
N PHE A 625 13.24 22.30 -7.91
CA PHE A 625 12.88 21.98 -6.53
C PHE A 625 11.74 20.97 -6.48
N LEU A 626 10.60 21.27 -7.14
CA LEU A 626 9.42 20.39 -7.13
C LEU A 626 9.74 19.01 -7.70
N THR A 627 10.56 18.96 -8.76
CA THR A 627 10.96 17.69 -9.38
C THR A 627 11.89 16.87 -8.47
N VAL A 628 12.93 17.48 -7.91
CA VAL A 628 13.92 16.75 -7.09
C VAL A 628 13.33 16.28 -5.76
N PHE A 629 12.33 17.00 -5.22
CA PHE A 629 11.60 16.61 -4.02
C PHE A 629 10.40 15.69 -4.29
N GLY A 630 10.20 15.28 -5.55
CA GLY A 630 9.29 14.19 -5.90
C GLY A 630 7.83 14.60 -6.05
N ARG A 631 7.54 15.81 -6.58
CA ARG A 631 6.20 16.15 -7.02
C ARG A 631 5.79 15.21 -8.15
N PRO A 632 4.61 14.55 -8.10
CA PRO A 632 4.19 13.59 -9.13
C PRO A 632 3.96 14.27 -10.48
N ASP A 633 4.16 13.51 -11.56
CA ASP A 633 3.85 13.91 -12.94
C ASP A 633 2.42 13.56 -13.35
N SER A 634 1.61 13.06 -12.43
CA SER A 634 0.21 12.65 -12.62
C SER A 634 0.03 11.62 -13.75
N SER A 635 0.98 10.69 -13.85
CA SER A 635 1.01 9.67 -14.91
C SER A 635 0.32 8.37 -14.52
N SER A 636 0.08 8.15 -13.22
CA SER A 636 -0.58 6.96 -12.68
C SER A 636 -1.56 7.33 -11.55
N ALA A 637 -2.50 6.43 -11.28
CA ALA A 637 -3.45 6.55 -10.17
C ALA A 637 -2.84 6.14 -8.80
N CYS A 638 -1.52 5.99 -8.73
CA CYS A 638 -0.80 5.55 -7.53
C CYS A 638 -0.15 6.73 -6.80
N GLU A 639 -0.36 6.81 -5.48
CA GLU A 639 0.40 7.75 -4.64
C GLU A 639 1.91 7.39 -4.59
N CYS A 640 2.29 6.19 -5.03
CA CYS A 640 3.68 5.74 -5.17
C CYS A 640 4.49 6.56 -6.20
N GLU A 641 3.82 7.34 -7.06
CA GLU A 641 4.48 8.28 -7.98
C GLU A 641 5.14 9.44 -7.21
N ARG A 642 4.61 9.79 -6.04
CA ARG A 642 5.21 10.77 -5.13
C ARG A 642 6.41 10.14 -4.40
N SER A 643 7.62 10.46 -4.81
CA SER A 643 8.82 9.97 -4.12
C SER A 643 8.99 10.66 -2.77
N MET A 644 8.94 9.87 -1.69
CA MET A 644 9.19 10.34 -0.33
C MET A 644 10.58 9.96 0.18
N ASP A 645 11.36 9.21 -0.59
CA ASP A 645 12.70 8.77 -0.21
C ASP A 645 13.68 9.94 -0.20
N ALA A 646 14.58 9.92 0.78
CA ALA A 646 15.67 10.88 0.84
C ALA A 646 16.73 10.56 -0.23
N SER A 647 17.21 11.59 -0.91
CA SER A 647 18.27 11.45 -1.91
C SER A 647 19.39 12.47 -1.70
N LEU A 648 20.58 12.13 -2.20
CA LEU A 648 21.72 13.05 -2.19
C LEU A 648 21.41 14.33 -2.97
N ALA A 649 20.64 14.24 -4.07
CA ALA A 649 20.27 15.40 -4.88
C ALA A 649 19.42 16.41 -4.08
N GLN A 650 18.52 15.94 -3.22
CA GLN A 650 17.71 16.79 -2.33
C GLN A 650 18.59 17.52 -1.31
N SER A 651 19.52 16.80 -0.67
CA SER A 651 20.46 17.41 0.28
C SER A 651 21.34 18.46 -0.40
N LEU A 652 21.92 18.14 -1.55
CA LEU A 652 22.74 19.08 -2.31
C LEU A 652 21.96 20.31 -2.78
N HIS A 653 20.69 20.14 -3.12
CA HIS A 653 19.82 21.25 -3.52
C HIS A 653 19.58 22.22 -2.36
N LEU A 654 19.27 21.73 -1.16
CA LEU A 654 19.09 22.57 0.02
C LEU A 654 20.37 23.26 0.46
N PHE A 655 21.52 22.57 0.34
CA PHE A 655 22.80 23.11 0.76
C PHE A 655 23.39 24.13 -0.23
N ASN A 656 23.29 23.89 -1.54
CA ASN A 656 24.12 24.59 -2.51
C ASN A 656 23.35 25.26 -3.66
N SER A 657 22.00 25.10 -3.74
CA SER A 657 21.29 25.65 -4.91
C SER A 657 21.25 27.16 -4.88
N LYS A 658 21.48 27.75 -6.06
CA LYS A 658 21.31 29.19 -6.25
C LYS A 658 19.88 29.64 -5.91
N GLU A 659 18.88 28.80 -6.15
CA GLU A 659 17.49 29.10 -5.84
C GLU A 659 17.29 29.37 -4.34
N ILE A 660 17.86 28.52 -3.47
CA ILE A 660 17.76 28.72 -2.02
C ILE A 660 18.55 29.96 -1.58
N GLN A 661 19.77 30.13 -2.11
CA GLN A 661 20.61 31.29 -1.78
C GLN A 661 19.94 32.61 -2.20
N ASP A 662 19.37 32.69 -3.41
CA ASP A 662 18.67 33.88 -3.89
C ASP A 662 17.44 34.23 -3.01
N LYS A 663 16.72 33.22 -2.49
CA LYS A 663 15.60 33.41 -1.56
C LYS A 663 16.07 33.99 -0.21
N LEU A 664 17.15 33.49 0.33
CA LEU A 664 17.74 33.95 1.59
C LEU A 664 18.30 35.36 1.45
N ALA A 665 19.00 35.65 0.35
CA ALA A 665 19.66 36.92 0.06
C ALA A 665 18.71 37.96 -0.58
N ALA A 666 17.41 37.70 -0.67
CA ALA A 666 16.45 38.64 -1.25
C ALA A 666 16.41 39.98 -0.46
N ALA A 667 16.41 41.11 -1.14
CA ALA A 667 16.43 42.43 -0.49
C ALA A 667 15.16 42.69 0.34
N SER A 668 14.03 42.10 -0.06
CA SER A 668 12.75 42.13 0.67
C SER A 668 12.54 40.86 1.53
N GLY A 669 13.53 39.99 1.61
CA GLY A 669 13.47 38.74 2.34
C GLY A 669 13.53 38.91 3.86
N ARG A 670 13.26 37.83 4.58
CA ARG A 670 13.22 37.82 6.04
C ARG A 670 14.54 38.26 6.68
N ALA A 671 15.67 37.78 6.21
CA ALA A 671 16.98 38.12 6.75
C ALA A 671 17.28 39.61 6.64
N ALA A 672 16.98 40.23 5.47
CA ALA A 672 17.17 41.63 5.26
C ALA A 672 16.24 42.49 6.16
N THR A 673 14.96 42.09 6.26
CA THR A 673 13.98 42.76 7.13
C THR A 673 14.40 42.74 8.60
N LEU A 674 14.79 41.56 9.13
CA LEU A 674 15.20 41.40 10.51
C LEU A 674 16.51 42.15 10.82
N ALA A 675 17.45 42.22 9.88
CA ALA A 675 18.69 42.96 10.03
C ALA A 675 18.48 44.49 10.03
N ALA A 676 17.52 44.99 9.25
CA ALA A 676 17.21 46.41 9.15
C ALA A 676 16.33 46.89 10.32
N ASP A 677 15.57 46.03 10.94
CA ASP A 677 14.70 46.38 12.05
C ASP A 677 15.54 46.65 13.32
N THR A 678 15.43 47.86 13.83
CA THR A 678 16.07 48.30 15.09
C THR A 678 15.08 48.44 16.24
N SER A 679 13.80 48.18 16.01
CA SER A 679 12.73 48.34 17.02
C SER A 679 12.60 47.15 17.94
N GLU A 680 12.94 45.91 17.43
CA GLU A 680 12.89 44.68 18.22
C GLU A 680 14.29 44.19 18.60
N ALA A 681 14.39 43.59 19.78
CA ALA A 681 15.62 42.95 20.25
C ALA A 681 15.91 41.65 19.46
N ASP A 682 17.19 41.28 19.35
CA ASP A 682 17.61 40.12 18.55
C ASP A 682 17.04 38.80 19.10
N ASP A 683 16.84 38.65 20.42
CA ASP A 683 16.22 37.47 21.02
C ASP A 683 14.73 37.33 20.63
N ALA A 684 14.00 38.44 20.49
CA ALA A 684 12.62 38.41 19.98
C ALA A 684 12.57 37.97 18.52
N LYS A 685 13.51 38.46 17.71
CA LYS A 685 13.65 38.04 16.29
C LYS A 685 14.01 36.56 16.13
N ILE A 686 14.86 36.02 17.00
CA ILE A 686 15.17 34.56 17.01
C ILE A 686 13.91 33.79 17.40
N ARG A 687 13.14 34.22 18.40
CA ARG A 687 11.85 33.58 18.74
C ARG A 687 10.87 33.58 17.54
N GLU A 688 10.78 34.70 16.82
CA GLU A 688 9.98 34.77 15.60
C GLU A 688 10.39 33.69 14.58
N LEU A 689 11.69 33.54 14.32
CA LEU A 689 12.17 32.52 13.37
C LEU A 689 11.79 31.08 13.79
N TYR A 690 11.93 30.76 15.07
CA TYR A 690 11.56 29.44 15.60
C TYR A 690 10.04 29.20 15.57
N LEU A 691 9.23 30.20 15.91
CA LEU A 691 7.77 30.10 15.79
C LEU A 691 7.32 29.87 14.35
N ARG A 692 7.97 30.51 13.38
CA ARG A 692 7.68 30.32 11.95
C ARG A 692 8.16 28.98 11.40
N ALA A 693 9.32 28.49 11.85
CA ALA A 693 9.89 27.24 11.34
C ALA A 693 9.29 26.00 12.01
N TYR A 694 9.08 26.08 13.34
CA TYR A 694 8.81 24.91 14.19
C TYR A 694 7.53 25.04 15.01
N ALA A 695 6.87 26.21 15.01
CA ALA A 695 5.70 26.55 15.84
C ALA A 695 5.99 26.50 17.36
N ARG A 696 7.25 26.59 17.75
CA ARG A 696 7.69 26.61 19.17
C ARG A 696 8.71 27.71 19.43
N ASN A 697 8.91 28.02 20.70
CA ASN A 697 10.05 28.84 21.10
C ASN A 697 11.36 28.08 20.99
N PRO A 698 12.51 28.77 20.80
CA PRO A 698 13.82 28.13 20.89
C PRO A 698 14.10 27.64 22.32
N GLU A 699 14.77 26.50 22.43
CA GLU A 699 15.32 26.03 23.70
C GLU A 699 16.42 26.99 24.19
N PRO A 700 16.77 27.02 25.51
CA PRO A 700 17.77 27.92 26.03
C PRO A 700 19.14 27.82 25.34
N GLU A 701 19.55 26.61 24.96
CA GLU A 701 20.79 26.32 24.25
C GLU A 701 20.72 26.84 22.81
N GLU A 702 19.59 26.65 22.11
CA GLU A 702 19.36 27.14 20.76
C GLU A 702 19.38 28.68 20.72
N MET A 703 18.72 29.33 21.68
CA MET A 703 18.74 30.79 21.84
C MET A 703 20.16 31.28 22.07
N SER A 704 20.89 30.69 22.99
CA SER A 704 22.29 31.06 23.28
C SER A 704 23.19 30.94 22.07
N LEU A 705 23.04 29.85 21.31
CA LEU A 705 23.83 29.61 20.08
C LEU A 705 23.54 30.68 19.04
N ALA A 706 22.27 30.97 18.77
CA ALA A 706 21.87 31.97 17.78
C ALA A 706 22.31 33.38 18.17
N MET A 707 22.17 33.78 19.44
CA MET A 707 22.62 35.07 19.95
C MET A 707 24.15 35.24 19.87
N ASN A 708 24.91 34.22 20.26
CA ASN A 708 26.36 34.22 20.11
C ASN A 708 26.78 34.32 18.63
N TYR A 709 26.06 33.68 17.72
CA TYR A 709 26.34 33.75 16.29
C TYR A 709 26.09 35.16 15.73
N LEU A 710 25.01 35.83 16.15
CA LEU A 710 24.73 37.22 15.77
C LEU A 710 25.76 38.21 16.32
N ALA A 711 26.27 37.98 17.53
CA ALA A 711 27.27 38.85 18.18
C ALA A 711 28.71 38.58 17.75
N ARG A 712 28.99 37.58 16.88
CA ARG A 712 30.34 37.21 16.49
C ARG A 712 31.09 38.32 15.75
N SER A 713 32.38 38.35 15.91
CA SER A 713 33.30 39.21 15.13
C SER A 713 34.02 38.38 14.09
N ILE A 714 34.26 38.96 12.94
CA ILE A 714 35.04 38.37 11.86
C ILE A 714 36.39 39.10 11.78
N THR A 715 37.48 38.32 11.85
CA THR A 715 38.85 38.85 11.67
C THR A 715 39.15 38.90 10.19
N ALA A 716 39.37 40.08 9.64
CA ALA A 716 39.78 40.28 8.26
C ALA A 716 41.23 39.80 8.04
N LYS A 717 41.64 39.62 6.78
CA LYS A 717 43.00 39.16 6.42
C LYS A 717 44.09 40.08 6.89
N ASP A 718 43.78 41.34 7.17
CA ASP A 718 44.70 42.35 7.71
C ASP A 718 44.78 42.37 9.25
N GLY A 719 44.14 41.41 9.92
CA GLY A 719 44.10 41.29 11.39
C GLY A 719 43.09 42.20 12.08
N THR A 720 42.34 43.01 11.35
CA THR A 720 41.27 43.84 11.95
C THR A 720 40.03 43.00 12.28
N SER A 721 39.48 43.18 13.48
CA SER A 721 38.23 42.52 13.89
C SER A 721 37.06 43.47 13.68
N LYS A 722 36.03 42.99 12.97
CA LYS A 722 34.78 43.73 12.72
C LYS A 722 33.59 42.87 13.12
N PRO A 723 32.48 43.49 13.62
CA PRO A 723 31.22 42.75 13.79
C PRO A 723 30.84 42.04 12.50
N ALA A 724 30.32 40.81 12.60
CA ALA A 724 29.79 40.10 11.45
C ALA A 724 28.63 40.90 10.82
N ASP A 725 28.45 40.77 9.52
CA ASP A 725 27.29 41.32 8.84
C ASP A 725 26.00 40.69 9.42
N LYS A 726 25.11 41.53 9.95
CA LYS A 726 23.92 41.09 10.64
C LYS A 726 22.95 40.41 9.71
N ARG A 727 22.80 40.90 8.48
CA ARG A 727 21.98 40.32 7.44
C ARG A 727 22.48 38.92 7.06
N GLN A 728 23.78 38.79 6.78
CA GLN A 728 24.38 37.50 6.50
C GLN A 728 24.21 36.55 7.65
N SER A 729 24.31 37.01 8.89
CA SER A 729 24.09 36.17 10.06
C SER A 729 22.65 35.65 10.17
N TYR A 730 21.65 36.45 9.82
CA TYR A 730 20.26 35.98 9.73
C TYR A 730 20.03 35.05 8.55
N GLU A 731 20.67 35.29 7.38
CA GLU A 731 20.64 34.35 6.25
C GLU A 731 21.15 32.96 6.65
N ASP A 732 22.29 32.91 7.36
CA ASP A 732 22.90 31.68 7.85
C ASP A 732 22.03 30.96 8.88
N ILE A 733 21.38 31.71 9.81
CA ILE A 733 20.46 31.13 10.81
C ILE A 733 19.22 30.55 10.12
N ILE A 734 18.58 31.28 9.21
CA ILE A 734 17.42 30.78 8.46
C ILE A 734 17.80 29.53 7.65
N TRP A 735 18.97 29.57 6.99
CA TRP A 735 19.50 28.41 6.26
C TRP A 735 19.69 27.21 7.18
N ALA A 736 20.26 27.41 8.38
CA ALA A 736 20.48 26.34 9.35
C ALA A 736 19.13 25.72 9.81
N LEU A 737 18.14 26.54 10.12
CA LEU A 737 16.81 26.11 10.51
C LEU A 737 16.17 25.25 9.41
N MET A 738 16.23 25.68 8.13
CA MET A 738 15.66 24.94 7.00
C MET A 738 16.32 23.57 6.76
N ASN A 739 17.54 23.36 7.21
CA ASN A 739 18.27 22.13 7.01
C ASN A 739 18.18 21.14 8.18
N THR A 740 17.34 21.42 9.19
CA THR A 740 17.09 20.49 10.30
C THR A 740 16.08 19.41 9.93
N LYS A 741 16.15 18.28 10.63
CA LYS A 741 15.11 17.24 10.51
C LYS A 741 13.74 17.77 10.95
N GLU A 742 13.69 18.63 11.96
CA GLU A 742 12.48 19.24 12.47
C GLU A 742 11.75 20.08 11.41
N PHE A 743 12.49 20.78 10.54
CA PHE A 743 11.90 21.52 9.43
C PHE A 743 11.43 20.60 8.29
N LEU A 744 12.26 19.62 7.92
CA LEU A 744 12.05 18.79 6.73
C LEU A 744 11.00 17.70 6.92
N PHE A 745 10.68 17.34 8.16
CA PHE A 745 9.76 16.26 8.47
C PHE A 745 8.54 16.77 9.27
N ASN A 746 7.41 16.15 9.03
CA ASN A 746 6.28 16.20 9.94
C ASN A 746 6.45 15.07 10.97
N HIS A 747 6.43 15.41 12.25
CA HIS A 747 6.79 14.52 13.36
C HIS A 747 5.85 14.63 14.55
#